data_cd5e08e10ea6272dcf56bed573fdc149
#
_entry.id   cd5e08e10ea6272dcf56bed573fdc149
#
_cell.length_a   1.000
_cell.length_b   1.000
_cell.length_c   1.000
_cell.angle_alpha   90.00
_cell.angle_beta   90.00
_cell.angle_gamma   90.00
#
_symmetry.space_group_name_H-M   'P 1'
#
loop_
_entity.id
_entity.type
_entity.pdbx_description
1 polymer ?
#
loop_
_entity_poly.entity_id
_entity_poly.type
_entity_poly.pdbx_seq_one_letter_code
_entity_poly.pdbx_strand_id
1 'polypeptide(L)'
;MVTPSPDALRRVAPQRLEMLQARTARWLPDLAAGLSEVYGADAAPALTQRLLDLATSTYATRSEELHRLDLARTLQPDWLQDPTMIGYAAYTERFGGDLRGLRERLPHLESLGVRYLHLMPLMATRAGDSDGGYAVSDYGTVRPDLGSMDDLEALATELRHRGVSLVIDLVLNHVAREHEWAVRARAGEQRYRDYFHVFPDRTLPDRYEETLLEIFPDFAPGSFTWDDDLDGWVWTTFNSFQWDLDWSNPEVLLELAGVVLDLANRGVEVVRLDAIAFMWKRMGTLCQGEPEVHAITQVLRAVARIACPAVAFKAEAIVAPSQLLPYLGQGARTGRVSDLAYHNTLMVQVWSMLASGDVRLAAHTLGTLPPKPASATWITYLRCHDDIGWAIEDTLAHDVGLSGPAHRHFLADWYTGDFPGSGAEGLTFQENPETGDRRTSGTAASLIGLSRAEREGDDADGPSSVTYALARLHLANALVVGYGGIPVIWSGDEIATPNDARWAEEPGHAADNRWAGRPRLDDERLALADDPGSVPGRALADLRHLLATRARLPHLHGSVETVVGPVDDPGVLVLERHHPLGLMVQVANVTDGWRPWPGHRARAMGVAEARDELTGDPLPWGGDDQVWLAPFAVLWLLAPQA
;
A
#
# COMPACT_ATOMS: atom_id res chain seq x y z
N MET A 1 31.10 -19.93 -13.13
CA MET A 1 29.95 -19.50 -12.34
C MET A 1 30.48 -18.66 -11.18
N VAL A 2 29.92 -17.49 -10.95
CA VAL A 2 30.24 -16.68 -9.77
C VAL A 2 29.68 -17.41 -8.55
N THR A 3 30.47 -17.53 -7.50
CA THR A 3 30.09 -18.18 -6.22
C THR A 3 30.53 -17.28 -5.08
N PRO A 4 29.90 -17.37 -3.89
CA PRO A 4 30.38 -16.61 -2.75
C PRO A 4 31.87 -16.85 -2.48
N SER A 5 32.55 -15.84 -1.95
CA SER A 5 33.99 -15.96 -1.64
C SER A 5 34.25 -17.04 -0.58
N PRO A 6 35.44 -17.68 -0.59
CA PRO A 6 35.81 -18.63 0.44
C PRO A 6 35.72 -18.08 1.86
N ASP A 7 35.99 -16.77 2.03
CA ASP A 7 35.93 -16.12 3.34
C ASP A 7 34.50 -15.92 3.83
N ALA A 8 33.57 -15.59 2.95
CA ALA A 8 32.15 -15.52 3.28
C ALA A 8 31.60 -16.92 3.63
N LEU A 9 31.95 -17.95 2.85
CA LEU A 9 31.49 -19.32 3.07
C LEU A 9 32.01 -19.93 4.39
N ARG A 10 33.21 -19.57 4.85
CA ARG A 10 33.75 -20.04 6.15
C ARG A 10 32.90 -19.64 7.35
N ARG A 11 32.11 -18.58 7.24
CA ARG A 11 31.21 -18.08 8.31
C ARG A 11 29.92 -18.89 8.41
N VAL A 12 29.56 -19.65 7.36
CA VAL A 12 28.32 -20.41 7.28
C VAL A 12 28.51 -21.75 7.98
N ALA A 13 27.60 -22.09 8.91
CA ALA A 13 27.61 -23.39 9.58
C ALA A 13 27.49 -24.53 8.56
N PRO A 14 28.31 -25.61 8.67
CA PRO A 14 28.38 -26.70 7.66
C PRO A 14 27.01 -27.27 7.28
N GLN A 15 26.12 -27.45 8.25
CA GLN A 15 24.77 -28.00 8.03
C GLN A 15 23.85 -27.09 7.23
N ARG A 16 24.24 -25.84 6.99
CA ARG A 16 23.46 -24.83 6.25
C ARG A 16 24.01 -24.53 4.85
N LEU A 17 25.21 -25.04 4.52
CA LEU A 17 25.88 -24.77 3.24
C LEU A 17 25.08 -25.28 2.05
N GLU A 18 24.53 -26.48 2.12
CA GLU A 18 23.74 -27.06 1.04
C GLU A 18 22.51 -26.21 0.69
N MET A 19 21.79 -25.75 1.70
CA MET A 19 20.64 -24.87 1.51
C MET A 19 21.05 -23.52 0.88
N LEU A 20 22.12 -22.90 1.34
CA LEU A 20 22.63 -21.66 0.76
C LEU A 20 23.04 -21.87 -0.71
N GLN A 21 23.73 -22.97 -1.01
CA GLN A 21 24.12 -23.31 -2.39
C GLN A 21 22.91 -23.51 -3.29
N ALA A 22 21.89 -24.22 -2.83
CA ALA A 22 20.64 -24.43 -3.56
C ALA A 22 19.92 -23.10 -3.86
N ARG A 23 19.81 -22.21 -2.86
CA ARG A 23 19.21 -20.87 -3.02
C ARG A 23 20.03 -20.02 -3.98
N THR A 24 21.36 -20.02 -3.83
CA THR A 24 22.26 -19.30 -4.75
C THR A 24 22.08 -19.79 -6.17
N ALA A 25 22.12 -21.09 -6.41
CA ALA A 25 21.92 -21.65 -7.76
C ALA A 25 20.56 -21.26 -8.36
N ARG A 26 19.52 -21.17 -7.54
CA ARG A 26 18.16 -20.79 -7.98
C ARG A 26 18.06 -19.31 -8.37
N TRP A 27 18.66 -18.40 -7.59
CA TRP A 27 18.43 -16.95 -7.74
C TRP A 27 19.57 -16.18 -8.41
N LEU A 28 20.75 -16.81 -8.59
CA LEU A 28 21.88 -16.23 -9.29
C LEU A 28 21.55 -15.76 -10.72
N PRO A 29 20.77 -16.51 -11.53
CA PRO A 29 20.40 -16.02 -12.87
C PRO A 29 19.62 -14.71 -12.83
N ASP A 30 18.68 -14.55 -11.91
CA ASP A 30 17.86 -13.35 -11.77
C ASP A 30 18.71 -12.16 -11.30
N LEU A 31 19.62 -12.41 -10.35
CA LEU A 31 20.59 -11.42 -9.87
C LEU A 31 21.51 -10.92 -10.99
N ALA A 32 22.14 -11.85 -11.71
CA ALA A 32 23.09 -11.50 -12.77
C ALA A 32 22.41 -10.79 -13.96
N ALA A 33 21.19 -11.22 -14.32
CA ALA A 33 20.43 -10.60 -15.40
C ALA A 33 20.05 -9.14 -15.06
N GLY A 34 19.54 -8.88 -13.86
CA GLY A 34 19.20 -7.53 -13.43
C GLY A 34 20.42 -6.61 -13.36
N LEU A 35 21.53 -7.08 -12.80
CA LEU A 35 22.78 -6.31 -12.75
C LEU A 35 23.35 -6.00 -14.15
N SER A 36 23.29 -6.97 -15.06
CA SER A 36 23.77 -6.77 -16.44
C SER A 36 22.93 -5.75 -17.19
N GLU A 37 21.63 -5.70 -16.92
CA GLU A 37 20.73 -4.73 -17.55
C GLU A 37 20.97 -3.30 -17.04
N VAL A 38 21.15 -3.14 -15.73
CA VAL A 38 21.29 -1.80 -15.10
C VAL A 38 22.71 -1.26 -15.27
N TYR A 39 23.73 -2.08 -14.99
CA TYR A 39 25.14 -1.63 -14.91
C TYR A 39 26.03 -2.15 -16.03
N GLY A 40 25.46 -2.89 -16.99
CA GLY A 40 26.20 -3.46 -18.12
C GLY A 40 26.91 -4.78 -17.81
N ALA A 41 27.18 -5.54 -18.85
CA ALA A 41 27.76 -6.89 -18.78
C ALA A 41 29.16 -6.92 -18.14
N ASP A 42 29.94 -5.85 -18.28
CA ASP A 42 31.32 -5.76 -17.77
C ASP A 42 31.38 -5.57 -16.25
N ALA A 43 30.47 -4.77 -15.69
CA ALA A 43 30.40 -4.52 -14.25
C ALA A 43 29.64 -5.62 -13.48
N ALA A 44 28.66 -6.26 -14.11
CA ALA A 44 27.77 -7.22 -13.48
C ALA A 44 28.47 -8.38 -12.73
N PRO A 45 29.54 -9.01 -13.22
CA PRO A 45 30.22 -10.10 -12.49
C PRO A 45 30.81 -9.67 -11.15
N ALA A 46 31.44 -8.49 -11.08
CA ALA A 46 32.03 -7.97 -9.86
C ALA A 46 30.95 -7.58 -8.84
N LEU A 47 29.87 -6.95 -9.28
CA LEU A 47 28.72 -6.59 -8.44
C LEU A 47 28.00 -7.85 -7.93
N THR A 48 27.82 -8.86 -8.79
CA THR A 48 27.26 -10.16 -8.40
C THR A 48 28.07 -10.77 -7.26
N GLN A 49 29.39 -10.75 -7.35
CA GLN A 49 30.27 -11.31 -6.31
C GLN A 49 30.08 -10.56 -4.98
N ARG A 50 30.07 -9.23 -5.00
CA ARG A 50 29.89 -8.41 -3.79
C ARG A 50 28.54 -8.66 -3.13
N LEU A 51 27.45 -8.72 -3.90
CA LEU A 51 26.11 -9.00 -3.40
C LEU A 51 25.97 -10.44 -2.86
N LEU A 52 26.61 -11.42 -3.49
CA LEU A 52 26.64 -12.80 -2.97
C LEU A 52 27.40 -12.88 -1.66
N ASP A 53 28.50 -12.17 -1.49
CA ASP A 53 29.26 -12.14 -0.25
C ASP A 53 28.46 -11.46 0.87
N LEU A 54 27.76 -10.37 0.57
CA LEU A 54 26.85 -9.70 1.48
C LEU A 54 25.72 -10.64 1.91
N ALA A 55 25.01 -11.27 0.95
CA ALA A 55 23.95 -12.22 1.22
C ALA A 55 24.42 -13.43 2.06
N THR A 56 25.62 -13.96 1.76
CA THR A 56 26.22 -15.07 2.49
C THR A 56 26.55 -14.68 3.93
N SER A 57 27.10 -13.49 4.14
CA SER A 57 27.42 -12.97 5.48
C SER A 57 26.15 -12.79 6.32
N THR A 58 25.09 -12.21 5.72
CA THR A 58 23.77 -12.07 6.35
C THR A 58 23.16 -13.42 6.71
N TYR A 59 23.20 -14.39 5.78
CA TYR A 59 22.72 -15.76 6.02
C TYR A 59 23.46 -16.43 7.18
N ALA A 60 24.78 -16.21 7.30
CA ALA A 60 25.59 -16.81 8.36
C ALA A 60 25.24 -16.27 9.77
N THR A 61 24.83 -15.01 9.86
CA THR A 61 24.47 -14.33 11.13
C THR A 61 22.98 -14.46 11.47
N ARG A 62 22.16 -14.94 10.54
CA ARG A 62 20.72 -15.07 10.73
C ARG A 62 20.39 -16.05 11.86
N SER A 63 19.44 -15.68 12.73
CA SER A 63 19.05 -16.48 13.89
C SER A 63 18.40 -17.82 13.49
N GLU A 64 18.43 -18.81 14.40
CA GLU A 64 17.80 -20.11 14.18
C GLU A 64 16.29 -20.00 13.95
N GLU A 65 15.64 -19.10 14.67
CA GLU A 65 14.21 -18.85 14.53
C GLU A 65 13.86 -18.30 13.14
N LEU A 66 14.65 -17.33 12.65
CA LEU A 66 14.46 -16.76 11.31
C LEU A 66 14.79 -17.78 10.20
N HIS A 67 15.75 -18.67 10.41
CA HIS A 67 15.97 -19.79 9.47
C HIS A 67 14.78 -20.75 9.39
N ARG A 68 14.11 -21.00 10.54
CA ARG A 68 12.86 -21.81 10.54
C ARG A 68 11.73 -21.10 9.81
N LEU A 69 11.60 -19.79 10.01
CA LEU A 69 10.65 -18.97 9.26
C LEU A 69 10.93 -19.03 7.75
N ASP A 70 12.21 -18.90 7.34
CA ASP A 70 12.62 -19.04 5.94
C ASP A 70 12.18 -20.36 5.33
N LEU A 71 12.36 -21.46 6.07
CA LEU A 71 11.94 -22.78 5.62
C LEU A 71 10.41 -22.87 5.52
N ALA A 72 9.69 -22.41 6.53
CA ALA A 72 8.23 -22.43 6.55
C ALA A 72 7.65 -21.66 5.36
N ARG A 73 8.16 -20.44 5.08
CA ARG A 73 7.71 -19.60 3.95
C ARG A 73 8.13 -20.18 2.59
N THR A 74 9.26 -20.90 2.53
CA THR A 74 9.67 -21.60 1.30
C THR A 74 8.75 -22.78 0.98
N LEU A 75 8.26 -23.47 2.01
CA LEU A 75 7.32 -24.60 1.88
C LEU A 75 5.88 -24.15 1.65
N GLN A 76 5.52 -22.94 2.06
CA GLN A 76 4.22 -22.30 1.86
C GLN A 76 4.41 -20.93 1.19
N PRO A 77 4.74 -20.91 -0.11
CA PRO A 77 5.12 -19.67 -0.81
C PRO A 77 3.96 -18.68 -1.02
N ASP A 78 2.73 -19.15 -0.88
CA ASP A 78 1.47 -18.41 -1.03
C ASP A 78 0.91 -17.84 0.29
N TRP A 79 1.71 -17.86 1.37
CA TRP A 79 1.28 -17.41 2.70
C TRP A 79 0.69 -16.00 2.76
N LEU A 80 1.13 -15.09 1.89
CA LEU A 80 0.56 -13.73 1.75
C LEU A 80 -0.79 -13.73 1.03
N GLN A 81 -1.18 -14.83 0.41
CA GLN A 81 -2.41 -14.96 -0.35
C GLN A 81 -3.56 -15.58 0.44
N ASP A 82 -3.24 -16.12 1.63
CA ASP A 82 -4.22 -16.77 2.50
C ASP A 82 -5.36 -15.81 2.88
N PRO A 83 -6.64 -16.22 2.82
CA PRO A 83 -7.77 -15.37 3.20
C PRO A 83 -7.72 -14.83 4.63
N THR A 84 -7.00 -15.51 5.54
CA THR A 84 -6.78 -15.07 6.91
C THR A 84 -5.74 -13.95 7.01
N MET A 85 -5.05 -13.61 5.93
CA MET A 85 -4.08 -12.50 5.91
C MET A 85 -4.84 -11.17 5.90
N ILE A 86 -4.98 -10.59 7.08
CA ILE A 86 -5.64 -9.31 7.35
C ILE A 86 -4.56 -8.32 7.79
N GLY A 87 -4.54 -7.17 7.16
CA GLY A 87 -3.56 -6.12 7.40
C GLY A 87 -4.12 -4.98 8.26
N TYR A 88 -3.21 -4.36 9.00
CA TYR A 88 -3.45 -3.12 9.73
C TYR A 88 -2.27 -2.18 9.54
N ALA A 89 -2.52 -0.90 9.36
CA ALA A 89 -1.48 0.11 9.16
C ALA A 89 -1.63 1.26 10.15
N ALA A 90 -0.52 1.70 10.74
CA ALA A 90 -0.51 2.77 11.73
C ALA A 90 0.82 3.50 11.79
N TYR A 91 0.79 4.77 12.19
CA TYR A 91 1.93 5.42 12.81
C TYR A 91 2.09 4.92 14.24
N THR A 92 3.29 4.52 14.64
CA THR A 92 3.57 3.98 15.99
C THR A 92 3.18 4.97 17.08
N GLU A 93 3.55 6.24 16.92
CA GLU A 93 3.24 7.33 17.87
C GLU A 93 1.75 7.67 17.94
N ARG A 94 0.98 7.36 16.90
CA ARG A 94 -0.46 7.59 16.85
C ARG A 94 -1.26 6.42 17.43
N PHE A 95 -0.70 5.20 17.36
CA PHE A 95 -1.37 3.98 17.78
C PHE A 95 -1.03 3.57 19.22
N GLY A 96 0.27 3.53 19.56
CA GLY A 96 0.75 3.07 20.86
C GLY A 96 1.64 4.06 21.61
N GLY A 97 1.95 5.22 21.02
CA GLY A 97 2.90 6.18 21.55
C GLY A 97 4.35 5.85 21.17
N ASP A 98 4.80 4.65 21.44
CA ASP A 98 6.11 4.11 21.08
C ASP A 98 6.03 2.59 20.78
N LEU A 99 7.16 1.95 20.47
CA LEU A 99 7.22 0.52 20.19
C LEU A 99 6.83 -0.35 21.39
N ARG A 100 7.00 0.13 22.62
CA ARG A 100 6.60 -0.60 23.84
C ARG A 100 5.09 -0.48 24.07
N GLY A 101 4.56 0.73 23.99
CA GLY A 101 3.10 0.95 24.10
C GLY A 101 2.32 0.28 22.97
N LEU A 102 2.90 0.15 21.77
CA LEU A 102 2.29 -0.63 20.69
C LEU A 102 2.10 -2.10 21.11
N ARG A 103 3.03 -2.69 21.85
CA ARG A 103 2.89 -4.08 22.35
C ARG A 103 1.67 -4.25 23.27
N GLU A 104 1.28 -3.21 24.01
CA GLU A 104 0.08 -3.21 24.82
C GLU A 104 -1.22 -3.19 24.00
N ARG A 105 -1.14 -2.75 22.74
CA ARG A 105 -2.27 -2.72 21.76
C ARG A 105 -2.43 -4.03 20.96
N LEU A 106 -1.53 -4.99 21.07
CA LEU A 106 -1.61 -6.24 20.32
C LEU A 106 -2.92 -7.02 20.52
N PRO A 107 -3.54 -7.05 21.73
CA PRO A 107 -4.85 -7.68 21.89
C PRO A 107 -5.97 -7.06 21.03
N HIS A 108 -5.92 -5.74 20.79
CA HIS A 108 -6.85 -5.08 19.87
C HIS A 108 -6.67 -5.59 18.44
N LEU A 109 -5.44 -5.65 17.94
CA LEU A 109 -5.13 -6.19 16.62
C LEU A 109 -5.53 -7.66 16.47
N GLU A 110 -5.30 -8.48 17.50
CA GLU A 110 -5.73 -9.88 17.52
C GLU A 110 -7.25 -10.01 17.42
N SER A 111 -8.00 -9.10 18.06
CA SER A 111 -9.47 -9.08 18.00
C SER A 111 -10.03 -8.81 16.61
N LEU A 112 -9.24 -8.19 15.73
CA LEU A 112 -9.51 -7.96 14.31
C LEU A 112 -8.99 -9.10 13.42
N GLY A 113 -8.26 -10.06 13.98
CA GLY A 113 -7.62 -11.14 13.21
C GLY A 113 -6.41 -10.67 12.40
N VAL A 114 -5.76 -9.56 12.79
CA VAL A 114 -4.60 -8.99 12.08
C VAL A 114 -3.44 -9.98 12.06
N ARG A 115 -2.86 -10.19 10.87
CA ARG A 115 -1.66 -11.01 10.62
C ARG A 115 -0.58 -10.29 9.83
N TYR A 116 -0.79 -9.03 9.50
CA TYR A 116 0.08 -8.18 8.71
C TYR A 116 0.04 -6.76 9.30
N LEU A 117 1.04 -6.40 10.11
CA LEU A 117 1.10 -5.08 10.76
C LEU A 117 2.11 -4.20 10.03
N HIS A 118 1.61 -3.16 9.40
CA HIS A 118 2.43 -2.16 8.71
C HIS A 118 2.60 -0.92 9.59
N LEU A 119 3.80 -0.71 10.07
CA LEU A 119 4.19 0.50 10.78
C LEU A 119 4.80 1.51 9.83
N MET A 120 4.25 2.73 9.83
CA MET A 120 4.78 3.87 9.08
C MET A 120 6.22 4.16 9.47
N PRO A 121 6.96 5.01 8.77
CA PRO A 121 8.42 5.11 8.90
C PRO A 121 8.93 5.13 10.33
N LEU A 122 9.78 4.15 10.65
CA LEU A 122 10.35 3.96 12.00
C LEU A 122 11.79 4.46 12.11
N MET A 123 12.51 4.56 10.98
CA MET A 123 13.94 4.91 11.00
C MET A 123 14.13 6.37 11.38
N ALA A 124 15.30 6.71 11.86
CA ALA A 124 15.64 8.07 12.26
C ALA A 124 15.46 9.03 11.09
N THR A 125 14.81 10.16 11.36
CA THR A 125 14.51 11.20 10.37
C THR A 125 15.21 12.50 10.77
N ARG A 126 15.23 13.45 9.84
CA ARG A 126 15.61 14.82 10.17
C ARG A 126 14.70 15.43 11.24
N ALA A 127 15.23 16.40 11.99
CA ALA A 127 14.45 17.16 12.96
C ALA A 127 13.49 18.15 12.27
N GLY A 128 12.34 18.37 12.88
CA GLY A 128 11.29 19.24 12.35
C GLY A 128 10.46 18.57 11.26
N ASP A 129 10.14 19.28 10.20
CA ASP A 129 9.41 18.72 9.06
C ASP A 129 10.21 17.59 8.41
N SER A 130 9.62 16.43 8.34
CA SER A 130 10.24 15.20 7.85
C SER A 130 9.38 14.46 6.82
N ASP A 131 8.36 15.14 6.27
CA ASP A 131 7.38 14.52 5.36
C ASP A 131 6.76 13.26 5.97
N GLY A 132 6.25 13.34 7.20
CA GLY A 132 5.65 12.19 7.87
C GLY A 132 6.62 11.05 8.19
N GLY A 133 7.93 11.34 8.27
CA GLY A 133 8.97 10.34 8.57
C GLY A 133 9.74 9.84 7.34
N TYR A 134 9.38 10.29 6.13
CA TYR A 134 10.02 9.82 4.89
C TYR A 134 11.34 10.53 4.55
N ALA A 135 11.73 11.58 5.28
CA ALA A 135 13.07 12.18 5.18
C ALA A 135 14.05 11.47 6.13
N VAL A 136 14.53 10.29 5.74
CA VAL A 136 15.39 9.42 6.56
C VAL A 136 16.79 10.01 6.69
N SER A 137 17.27 10.15 7.94
CA SER A 137 18.63 10.59 8.25
C SER A 137 19.59 9.45 8.64
N ASP A 138 19.05 8.29 9.05
CA ASP A 138 19.84 7.09 9.38
C ASP A 138 18.96 5.84 9.28
N TYR A 139 19.35 4.89 8.43
CA TYR A 139 18.66 3.60 8.29
C TYR A 139 19.01 2.59 9.38
N GLY A 140 20.06 2.81 10.14
CA GLY A 140 20.53 1.91 11.19
C GLY A 140 19.95 2.18 12.57
N THR A 141 19.13 3.22 12.72
CA THR A 141 18.60 3.68 14.00
C THR A 141 17.10 3.93 13.92
N VAL A 142 16.34 3.43 14.88
CA VAL A 142 14.92 3.79 15.07
C VAL A 142 14.85 5.23 15.58
N ARG A 143 13.83 5.97 15.17
CA ARG A 143 13.53 7.30 15.74
C ARG A 143 13.57 7.23 17.27
N PRO A 144 14.34 8.10 17.96
CA PRO A 144 14.55 8.02 19.41
C PRO A 144 13.27 8.14 20.25
N ASP A 145 12.26 8.83 19.75
CA ASP A 145 10.95 8.98 20.39
C ASP A 145 10.10 7.69 20.29
N LEU A 146 10.41 6.80 19.36
CA LEU A 146 9.70 5.53 19.18
C LEU A 146 10.37 4.35 19.91
N GLY A 147 11.67 4.45 20.22
CA GLY A 147 12.42 3.39 20.89
C GLY A 147 13.80 3.16 20.28
N SER A 148 14.27 1.92 20.37
CA SER A 148 15.58 1.49 19.88
C SER A 148 15.45 0.35 18.85
N MET A 149 16.57 0.00 18.20
CA MET A 149 16.62 -1.20 17.33
C MET A 149 16.36 -2.48 18.11
N ASP A 150 16.73 -2.54 19.39
CA ASP A 150 16.43 -3.69 20.26
C ASP A 150 14.92 -3.77 20.58
N ASP A 151 14.24 -2.63 20.75
CA ASP A 151 12.77 -2.59 20.90
C ASP A 151 12.06 -3.06 19.61
N LEU A 152 12.59 -2.70 18.43
CA LEU A 152 12.10 -3.19 17.13
C LEU A 152 12.25 -4.71 16.99
N GLU A 153 13.42 -5.27 17.34
CA GLU A 153 13.65 -6.72 17.31
C GLU A 153 12.75 -7.46 18.29
N ALA A 154 12.55 -6.91 19.49
CA ALA A 154 11.66 -7.47 20.50
C ALA A 154 10.21 -7.48 20.02
N LEU A 155 9.75 -6.38 19.40
CA LEU A 155 8.42 -6.31 18.78
C LEU A 155 8.28 -7.31 17.64
N ALA A 156 9.24 -7.37 16.72
CA ALA A 156 9.22 -8.31 15.58
C ALA A 156 9.14 -9.77 16.05
N THR A 157 9.86 -10.09 17.11
CA THR A 157 9.85 -11.44 17.72
C THR A 157 8.50 -11.74 18.35
N GLU A 158 7.91 -10.81 19.10
CA GLU A 158 6.60 -10.99 19.71
C GLU A 158 5.49 -11.13 18.66
N LEU A 159 5.49 -10.28 17.64
CA LEU A 159 4.55 -10.35 16.53
C LEU A 159 4.62 -11.70 15.83
N ARG A 160 5.81 -12.20 15.53
CA ARG A 160 6.01 -13.50 14.90
C ARG A 160 5.47 -14.65 15.77
N HIS A 161 5.67 -14.62 17.09
CA HIS A 161 5.11 -15.61 18.01
C HIS A 161 3.56 -15.59 18.03
N ARG A 162 2.96 -14.45 17.71
CA ARG A 162 1.51 -14.29 17.56
C ARG A 162 1.02 -14.54 16.13
N GLY A 163 1.90 -14.91 15.20
CA GLY A 163 1.59 -15.15 13.79
C GLY A 163 1.30 -13.88 12.99
N VAL A 164 1.83 -12.74 13.43
CA VAL A 164 1.73 -11.45 12.77
C VAL A 164 3.06 -11.10 12.11
N SER A 165 3.04 -10.78 10.83
CA SER A 165 4.22 -10.33 10.07
C SER A 165 4.40 -8.83 10.21
N LEU A 166 5.61 -8.40 10.58
CA LEU A 166 5.98 -6.99 10.65
C LEU A 166 6.33 -6.46 9.26
N VAL A 167 5.74 -5.33 8.93
CA VAL A 167 5.99 -4.57 7.71
C VAL A 167 6.49 -3.18 8.06
N ILE A 168 7.57 -2.74 7.42
CA ILE A 168 8.09 -1.37 7.58
C ILE A 168 8.38 -0.72 6.24
N ASP A 169 8.43 0.60 6.25
CA ASP A 169 8.83 1.39 5.09
C ASP A 169 10.35 1.42 4.94
N LEU A 170 10.80 1.33 3.69
CA LEU A 170 12.17 1.62 3.28
C LEU A 170 12.14 2.64 2.14
N VAL A 171 12.58 3.85 2.42
CA VAL A 171 12.69 4.91 1.44
C VAL A 171 13.89 4.63 0.54
N LEU A 172 13.64 4.46 -0.76
CA LEU A 172 14.68 4.09 -1.72
C LEU A 172 15.06 5.22 -2.68
N ASN A 173 14.12 6.13 -2.95
CA ASN A 173 14.37 7.21 -3.92
C ASN A 173 15.31 8.28 -3.38
N HIS A 174 15.22 8.60 -2.08
CA HIS A 174 15.90 9.76 -1.49
C HIS A 174 16.29 9.52 -0.04
N VAL A 175 17.13 10.41 0.48
CA VAL A 175 17.46 10.53 1.91
C VAL A 175 17.34 11.99 2.35
N ALA A 176 17.26 12.23 3.66
CA ALA A 176 17.32 13.59 4.20
C ALA A 176 18.68 14.24 3.90
N ARG A 177 18.72 15.56 3.71
CA ARG A 177 19.97 16.33 3.60
C ARG A 177 20.87 16.23 4.85
N GLU A 178 20.34 15.74 5.97
CA GLU A 178 21.01 15.45 7.23
C GLU A 178 21.55 14.01 7.30
N HIS A 179 21.26 13.15 6.33
CA HIS A 179 21.82 11.80 6.24
C HIS A 179 23.35 11.84 6.14
N GLU A 180 24.06 10.89 6.76
CA GLU A 180 25.52 10.83 6.74
C GLU A 180 26.11 10.99 5.34
N TRP A 181 25.50 10.37 4.33
CA TRP A 181 25.95 10.47 2.94
C TRP A 181 25.89 11.92 2.41
N ALA A 182 24.79 12.62 2.67
CA ALA A 182 24.62 14.01 2.26
C ALA A 182 25.57 14.96 3.04
N VAL A 183 25.76 14.72 4.34
CA VAL A 183 26.71 15.48 5.16
C VAL A 183 28.14 15.30 4.65
N ARG A 184 28.56 14.10 4.31
CA ARG A 184 29.89 13.80 3.76
C ARG A 184 30.08 14.34 2.34
N ALA A 185 29.02 14.30 1.52
CA ALA A 185 29.04 14.95 0.20
C ALA A 185 29.30 16.45 0.32
N ARG A 186 28.60 17.14 1.23
CA ARG A 186 28.82 18.58 1.52
C ARG A 186 30.19 18.88 2.11
N ALA A 187 30.77 17.93 2.85
CA ALA A 187 32.15 18.04 3.34
C ALA A 187 33.21 17.83 2.24
N GLY A 188 32.82 17.61 0.97
CA GLY A 188 33.70 17.49 -0.18
C GLY A 188 34.19 16.08 -0.45
N GLU A 189 33.62 15.05 0.17
CA GLU A 189 33.97 13.65 -0.13
C GLU A 189 33.32 13.20 -1.44
N GLN A 190 34.13 13.08 -2.51
CA GLN A 190 33.65 12.78 -3.86
C GLN A 190 32.83 11.49 -3.92
N ARG A 191 33.22 10.43 -3.21
CA ARG A 191 32.48 9.17 -3.14
C ARG A 191 31.01 9.39 -2.78
N TYR A 192 30.72 10.25 -1.81
CA TYR A 192 29.35 10.50 -1.36
C TYR A 192 28.64 11.56 -2.18
N ARG A 193 29.40 12.50 -2.81
CA ARG A 193 28.83 13.39 -3.83
C ARG A 193 28.25 12.59 -4.99
N ASP A 194 28.91 11.49 -5.39
CA ASP A 194 28.48 10.60 -6.46
C ASP A 194 27.26 9.72 -6.10
N TYR A 195 26.77 9.81 -4.86
CA TYR A 195 25.51 9.16 -4.44
C TYR A 195 24.27 9.97 -4.82
N PHE A 196 24.44 11.22 -5.25
CA PHE A 196 23.38 12.16 -5.55
C PHE A 196 23.50 12.75 -6.95
N HIS A 197 22.37 13.12 -7.53
CA HIS A 197 22.35 13.91 -8.76
C HIS A 197 22.63 15.37 -8.44
N VAL A 198 23.85 15.86 -8.73
CA VAL A 198 24.27 17.24 -8.46
C VAL A 198 24.74 17.91 -9.74
N PHE A 199 24.16 19.06 -10.08
CA PHE A 199 24.42 19.82 -11.30
C PHE A 199 25.05 21.18 -10.98
N PRO A 200 26.07 21.62 -11.74
CA PRO A 200 26.75 22.89 -11.46
C PRO A 200 25.90 24.11 -11.82
N ASP A 201 24.93 23.96 -12.70
CA ASP A 201 24.05 25.03 -13.18
C ASP A 201 22.67 24.48 -13.56
N ARG A 202 21.76 25.35 -14.04
CA ARG A 202 20.40 25.00 -14.42
C ARG A 202 20.26 24.37 -15.82
N THR A 203 21.35 24.22 -16.58
CA THR A 203 21.28 23.75 -17.99
C THR A 203 20.63 22.38 -18.13
N LEU A 204 21.03 21.42 -17.30
CA LEU A 204 20.41 20.08 -17.30
C LEU A 204 19.14 20.03 -16.45
N PRO A 205 19.08 20.62 -15.24
CA PRO A 205 17.83 20.72 -14.47
C PRO A 205 16.66 21.28 -15.28
N ASP A 206 16.80 22.41 -15.95
CA ASP A 206 15.73 23.02 -16.76
C ASP A 206 15.22 22.09 -17.88
N ARG A 207 16.14 21.33 -18.51
CA ARG A 207 15.76 20.34 -19.52
C ARG A 207 15.03 19.12 -18.94
N TYR A 208 15.33 18.72 -17.71
CA TYR A 208 14.57 17.67 -17.03
C TYR A 208 13.17 18.17 -16.65
N GLU A 209 13.05 19.38 -16.12
CA GLU A 209 11.78 19.99 -15.73
C GLU A 209 10.79 20.18 -16.90
N GLU A 210 11.25 20.18 -18.16
CA GLU A 210 10.36 20.16 -19.33
C GLU A 210 9.40 18.95 -19.34
N THR A 211 9.76 17.85 -18.69
CA THR A 211 8.98 16.59 -18.72
C THR A 211 8.63 16.04 -17.33
N LEU A 212 9.25 16.53 -16.26
CA LEU A 212 8.99 16.01 -14.91
C LEU A 212 7.60 16.39 -14.41
N LEU A 213 7.05 15.49 -13.57
CA LEU A 213 5.82 15.76 -12.83
C LEU A 213 6.16 16.55 -11.56
N GLU A 214 5.41 17.59 -11.29
CA GLU A 214 5.45 18.29 -10.01
C GLU A 214 4.62 17.53 -8.97
N ILE A 215 5.27 17.01 -7.93
CA ILE A 215 4.60 16.17 -6.93
C ILE A 215 3.90 17.01 -5.88
N PHE A 216 4.56 18.06 -5.40
CA PHE A 216 4.04 18.98 -4.39
C PHE A 216 4.08 20.44 -4.86
N PRO A 217 3.21 20.85 -5.81
CA PRO A 217 3.27 22.17 -6.42
C PRO A 217 3.06 23.32 -5.43
N ASP A 218 2.32 23.11 -4.33
CA ASP A 218 1.97 24.18 -3.39
C ASP A 218 3.13 24.54 -2.43
N PHE A 219 3.87 23.54 -1.93
CA PHE A 219 4.88 23.79 -0.89
C PHE A 219 6.31 23.38 -1.26
N ALA A 220 6.50 22.60 -2.32
CA ALA A 220 7.81 22.19 -2.82
C ALA A 220 7.85 22.25 -4.36
N PRO A 221 7.65 23.43 -4.97
CA PRO A 221 7.66 23.57 -6.43
C PRO A 221 9.06 23.34 -6.99
N GLY A 222 9.11 22.73 -8.17
CA GLY A 222 10.34 22.34 -8.86
C GLY A 222 10.94 21.04 -8.34
N SER A 223 11.93 20.52 -9.08
CA SER A 223 12.59 19.25 -8.77
C SER A 223 14.07 19.40 -8.44
N PHE A 224 14.58 20.60 -8.25
CA PHE A 224 15.99 20.87 -7.98
C PHE A 224 16.15 21.99 -6.95
N THR A 225 17.00 21.74 -5.94
CA THR A 225 17.31 22.68 -4.88
C THR A 225 18.79 23.04 -4.89
N TRP A 226 19.12 24.33 -4.79
CA TRP A 226 20.50 24.78 -4.65
C TRP A 226 21.05 24.47 -3.26
N ASP A 227 22.26 23.92 -3.19
CA ASP A 227 22.99 23.72 -1.93
C ASP A 227 24.34 24.44 -2.01
N ASP A 228 24.57 25.37 -1.07
CA ASP A 228 25.76 26.24 -1.06
C ASP A 228 27.06 25.45 -0.77
N ASP A 229 26.99 24.37 0.03
CA ASP A 229 28.17 23.58 0.37
C ASP A 229 28.62 22.72 -0.81
N LEU A 230 27.67 22.29 -1.64
CA LEU A 230 27.97 21.53 -2.87
C LEU A 230 28.29 22.43 -4.06
N ASP A 231 28.02 23.74 -3.98
CA ASP A 231 28.07 24.68 -5.12
C ASP A 231 27.34 24.08 -6.33
N GLY A 232 26.06 23.65 -6.11
CA GLY A 232 25.31 22.93 -7.13
C GLY A 232 23.84 22.70 -6.81
N TRP A 233 23.11 22.39 -7.90
CA TRP A 233 21.71 22.02 -7.84
C TRP A 233 21.56 20.53 -7.58
N VAL A 234 20.93 20.17 -6.47
CA VAL A 234 20.64 18.79 -6.09
C VAL A 234 19.25 18.42 -6.57
N TRP A 235 19.07 17.20 -7.07
CA TRP A 235 17.76 16.69 -7.43
C TRP A 235 16.92 16.43 -6.16
N THR A 236 15.71 16.98 -6.12
CA THR A 236 14.76 16.90 -5.00
C THR A 236 13.35 16.68 -5.55
N THR A 237 13.00 15.43 -5.86
CA THR A 237 11.69 15.08 -6.46
C THR A 237 10.52 15.49 -5.56
N PHE A 238 10.70 15.44 -4.24
CA PHE A 238 9.66 15.72 -3.24
C PHE A 238 9.94 17.05 -2.54
N ASN A 239 10.50 17.02 -1.35
CA ASN A 239 10.83 18.24 -0.61
C ASN A 239 12.29 18.64 -0.81
N SER A 240 12.60 19.93 -0.65
CA SER A 240 13.96 20.47 -0.80
C SER A 240 14.99 19.83 0.13
N PHE A 241 14.55 19.20 1.20
CA PHE A 241 15.39 18.48 2.17
C PHE A 241 15.47 16.97 1.90
N GLN A 242 14.82 16.45 0.86
CA GLN A 242 14.84 15.04 0.42
C GLN A 242 15.67 14.96 -0.87
N TRP A 243 16.91 14.49 -0.75
CA TRP A 243 17.88 14.44 -1.84
C TRP A 243 17.81 13.10 -2.56
N ASP A 244 17.51 13.11 -3.85
CA ASP A 244 17.36 11.91 -4.66
C ASP A 244 18.70 11.20 -4.87
N LEU A 245 18.68 9.88 -4.68
CA LEU A 245 19.83 9.01 -4.84
C LEU A 245 20.10 8.67 -6.30
N ASP A 246 21.36 8.66 -6.70
CA ASP A 246 21.80 8.22 -8.03
C ASP A 246 21.94 6.70 -8.09
N TRP A 247 20.89 6.02 -8.50
CA TRP A 247 20.87 4.57 -8.67
C TRP A 247 21.70 4.07 -9.86
N SER A 248 22.21 4.95 -10.71
CA SER A 248 23.21 4.58 -11.71
C SER A 248 24.57 4.28 -11.08
N ASN A 249 24.80 4.76 -9.84
CA ASN A 249 25.95 4.41 -9.03
C ASN A 249 25.73 3.07 -8.29
N PRO A 250 26.47 2.00 -8.62
CA PRO A 250 26.28 0.69 -7.99
C PRO A 250 26.58 0.66 -6.49
N GLU A 251 27.30 1.64 -5.93
CA GLU A 251 27.53 1.71 -4.49
C GLU A 251 26.22 1.99 -3.73
N VAL A 252 25.31 2.80 -4.30
CA VAL A 252 23.97 3.04 -3.75
C VAL A 252 23.18 1.74 -3.65
N LEU A 253 23.19 0.91 -4.69
CA LEU A 253 22.55 -0.41 -4.66
C LEU A 253 23.11 -1.29 -3.53
N LEU A 254 24.44 -1.32 -3.36
CA LEU A 254 25.10 -2.17 -2.36
C LEU A 254 24.80 -1.73 -0.94
N GLU A 255 24.80 -0.43 -0.67
CA GLU A 255 24.43 0.13 0.64
C GLU A 255 22.98 -0.23 0.99
N LEU A 256 22.03 0.03 0.08
CA LEU A 256 20.61 -0.24 0.33
C LEU A 256 20.27 -1.73 0.35
N ALA A 257 20.97 -2.58 -0.42
CA ALA A 257 20.87 -4.03 -0.25
C ALA A 257 21.32 -4.47 1.15
N GLY A 258 22.36 -3.84 1.70
CA GLY A 258 22.80 -4.05 3.07
C GLY A 258 21.72 -3.70 4.09
N VAL A 259 21.07 -2.56 3.92
CA VAL A 259 19.95 -2.11 4.77
C VAL A 259 18.79 -3.13 4.74
N VAL A 260 18.35 -3.56 3.55
CA VAL A 260 17.29 -4.58 3.41
C VAL A 260 17.64 -5.84 4.18
N LEU A 261 18.87 -6.33 4.07
CA LEU A 261 19.31 -7.56 4.70
C LEU A 261 19.49 -7.43 6.22
N ASP A 262 19.91 -6.26 6.72
CA ASP A 262 19.98 -5.99 8.16
C ASP A 262 18.59 -5.99 8.79
N LEU A 263 17.63 -5.27 8.20
CA LEU A 263 16.25 -5.24 8.65
C LEU A 263 15.62 -6.64 8.64
N ALA A 264 15.90 -7.44 7.61
CA ALA A 264 15.47 -8.82 7.53
C ALA A 264 16.03 -9.69 8.68
N ASN A 265 17.28 -9.48 9.09
CA ASN A 265 17.90 -10.18 10.21
C ASN A 265 17.38 -9.72 11.57
N ARG A 266 16.83 -8.51 11.65
CA ARG A 266 16.11 -8.00 12.84
C ARG A 266 14.66 -8.47 12.91
N GLY A 267 14.20 -9.24 11.92
CA GLY A 267 12.88 -9.88 11.95
C GLY A 267 11.78 -9.16 11.19
N VAL A 268 12.11 -8.14 10.38
CA VAL A 268 11.18 -7.56 9.41
C VAL A 268 10.85 -8.62 8.35
N GLU A 269 9.56 -8.82 8.08
CA GLU A 269 9.09 -9.86 7.15
C GLU A 269 8.60 -9.29 5.82
N VAL A 270 8.16 -8.02 5.79
CA VAL A 270 7.79 -7.32 4.55
C VAL A 270 8.42 -5.93 4.55
N VAL A 271 9.04 -5.57 3.45
CA VAL A 271 9.60 -4.23 3.23
C VAL A 271 8.74 -3.51 2.21
N ARG A 272 8.14 -2.37 2.60
CA ARG A 272 7.49 -1.46 1.65
C ARG A 272 8.56 -0.59 1.01
N LEU A 273 8.71 -0.72 -0.29
CA LEU A 273 9.65 0.05 -1.10
C LEU A 273 8.98 1.37 -1.46
N ASP A 274 9.31 2.41 -0.71
CA ASP A 274 8.72 3.73 -0.84
C ASP A 274 9.25 4.47 -2.06
N ALA A 275 8.36 5.21 -2.74
CA ALA A 275 8.66 6.04 -3.90
C ALA A 275 9.46 5.32 -5.01
N ILE A 276 9.31 3.99 -5.10
CA ILE A 276 10.10 3.13 -6.00
C ILE A 276 10.01 3.58 -7.46
N ALA A 277 8.88 4.18 -7.87
CA ALA A 277 8.67 4.61 -9.24
C ALA A 277 9.67 5.66 -9.71
N PHE A 278 10.25 6.44 -8.81
CA PHE A 278 11.11 7.58 -9.10
C PHE A 278 12.61 7.29 -9.05
N MET A 279 13.04 6.07 -8.70
CA MET A 279 14.44 5.74 -8.45
C MET A 279 15.38 5.98 -9.64
N TRP A 280 14.91 5.88 -10.88
CA TRP A 280 15.75 6.02 -12.07
C TRP A 280 15.46 7.30 -12.85
N LYS A 281 16.53 8.04 -13.21
CA LYS A 281 16.41 9.31 -13.91
C LYS A 281 16.85 9.17 -15.37
N ARG A 282 15.96 9.58 -16.32
CA ARG A 282 16.21 9.55 -17.74
C ARG A 282 15.73 10.84 -18.39
N MET A 283 16.66 11.55 -19.05
CA MET A 283 16.35 12.79 -19.76
C MET A 283 15.24 12.59 -20.80
N GLY A 284 14.25 13.50 -20.81
CA GLY A 284 13.16 13.49 -21.77
C GLY A 284 12.04 12.49 -21.46
N THR A 285 12.03 11.91 -20.24
CA THR A 285 10.92 11.10 -19.72
C THR A 285 10.35 11.74 -18.45
N LEU A 286 9.30 11.14 -17.90
CA LEU A 286 8.74 11.55 -16.61
C LEU A 286 9.65 11.14 -15.42
N CYS A 287 10.72 10.40 -15.65
CA CYS A 287 11.55 9.75 -14.62
C CYS A 287 10.69 8.93 -13.63
N GLN A 288 9.64 8.29 -14.13
CA GLN A 288 8.72 7.47 -13.35
C GLN A 288 8.50 6.13 -14.05
N GLY A 289 8.72 5.02 -13.32
CA GLY A 289 8.46 3.67 -13.85
C GLY A 289 9.44 3.22 -14.93
N GLU A 290 10.64 3.76 -14.96
CA GLU A 290 11.68 3.36 -15.92
C GLU A 290 12.04 1.87 -15.80
N PRO A 291 12.45 1.20 -16.89
CA PRO A 291 12.74 -0.25 -16.88
C PRO A 291 13.77 -0.68 -15.82
N GLU A 292 14.74 0.17 -15.54
CA GLU A 292 15.79 -0.07 -14.55
C GLU A 292 15.23 -0.21 -13.13
N VAL A 293 14.14 0.47 -12.80
CA VAL A 293 13.46 0.33 -11.50
C VAL A 293 13.07 -1.12 -11.24
N HIS A 294 12.50 -1.79 -12.26
CA HIS A 294 12.08 -3.18 -12.15
C HIS A 294 13.28 -4.15 -12.11
N ALA A 295 14.36 -3.82 -12.82
CA ALA A 295 15.60 -4.60 -12.79
C ALA A 295 16.31 -4.49 -11.44
N ILE A 296 16.38 -3.30 -10.84
CA ILE A 296 16.93 -3.05 -9.51
C ILE A 296 16.13 -3.81 -8.45
N THR A 297 14.80 -3.73 -8.53
CA THR A 297 13.92 -4.45 -7.59
C THR A 297 14.10 -5.96 -7.71
N GLN A 298 14.24 -6.49 -8.94
CA GLN A 298 14.57 -7.90 -9.17
C GLN A 298 15.92 -8.28 -8.50
N VAL A 299 16.94 -7.42 -8.60
CA VAL A 299 18.26 -7.63 -7.95
C VAL A 299 18.08 -7.70 -6.43
N LEU A 300 17.45 -6.70 -5.81
CA LEU A 300 17.20 -6.67 -4.37
C LEU A 300 16.43 -7.90 -3.91
N ARG A 301 15.39 -8.30 -4.65
CA ARG A 301 14.62 -9.50 -4.36
C ARG A 301 15.46 -10.77 -4.47
N ALA A 302 16.29 -10.90 -5.50
CA ALA A 302 17.15 -12.08 -5.68
C ALA A 302 18.15 -12.21 -4.52
N VAL A 303 18.78 -11.11 -4.09
CA VAL A 303 19.68 -11.07 -2.94
C VAL A 303 18.95 -11.48 -1.65
N ALA A 304 17.77 -10.92 -1.40
CA ALA A 304 16.93 -11.30 -0.25
C ALA A 304 16.54 -12.79 -0.31
N ARG A 305 16.14 -13.32 -1.47
CA ARG A 305 15.77 -14.74 -1.62
C ARG A 305 16.93 -15.70 -1.38
N ILE A 306 18.18 -15.27 -1.58
CA ILE A 306 19.37 -16.05 -1.23
C ILE A 306 19.57 -16.07 0.31
N ALA A 307 19.55 -14.92 0.95
CA ALA A 307 19.90 -14.77 2.36
C ALA A 307 18.74 -15.06 3.32
N CYS A 308 17.58 -14.46 3.05
CA CYS A 308 16.41 -14.38 3.93
C CYS A 308 15.09 -14.53 3.14
N PRO A 309 14.79 -15.71 2.57
CA PRO A 309 13.68 -15.90 1.64
C PRO A 309 12.28 -15.70 2.25
N ALA A 310 12.16 -15.58 3.56
CA ALA A 310 10.91 -15.21 4.22
C ALA A 310 10.50 -13.75 3.96
N VAL A 311 11.45 -12.88 3.58
CA VAL A 311 11.18 -11.46 3.32
C VAL A 311 10.45 -11.28 2.00
N ALA A 312 9.38 -10.48 2.02
CA ALA A 312 8.62 -10.08 0.84
C ALA A 312 8.77 -8.58 0.58
N PHE A 313 8.60 -8.17 -0.69
CA PHE A 313 8.62 -6.78 -1.09
C PHE A 313 7.23 -6.31 -1.49
N LYS A 314 6.86 -5.12 -0.98
CA LYS A 314 5.65 -4.39 -1.33
C LYS A 314 6.02 -3.12 -2.09
N ALA A 315 5.68 -3.06 -3.37
CA ALA A 315 5.89 -1.86 -4.18
C ALA A 315 4.91 -0.77 -3.80
N GLU A 316 5.43 0.42 -3.55
CA GLU A 316 4.64 1.65 -3.55
C GLU A 316 4.91 2.37 -4.86
N ALA A 317 3.91 2.32 -5.75
CA ALA A 317 3.92 2.94 -7.05
C ALA A 317 2.52 3.48 -7.36
N ILE A 318 2.36 4.78 -7.21
CA ILE A 318 1.14 5.48 -7.60
C ILE A 318 1.28 5.89 -9.06
N VAL A 319 0.88 4.97 -9.92
CA VAL A 319 0.99 5.10 -11.38
C VAL A 319 -0.36 4.77 -12.02
N ALA A 320 -0.50 5.05 -13.32
CA ALA A 320 -1.68 4.67 -14.07
C ALA A 320 -1.92 3.14 -14.00
N PRO A 321 -3.17 2.66 -14.01
CA PRO A 321 -3.50 1.24 -13.90
C PRO A 321 -2.74 0.34 -14.87
N SER A 322 -2.54 0.78 -16.11
CA SER A 322 -1.78 0.07 -17.14
C SER A 322 -0.29 -0.09 -16.83
N GLN A 323 0.27 0.77 -15.97
CA GLN A 323 1.68 0.81 -15.60
C GLN A 323 1.98 0.10 -14.27
N LEU A 324 0.97 -0.40 -13.56
CA LEU A 324 1.14 -0.99 -12.24
C LEU A 324 1.74 -2.40 -12.28
N LEU A 325 1.35 -3.23 -13.25
CA LEU A 325 1.78 -4.62 -13.30
C LEU A 325 3.30 -4.84 -13.47
N PRO A 326 4.07 -3.99 -14.15
CA PRO A 326 5.53 -4.11 -14.18
C PRO A 326 6.18 -4.21 -12.80
N TYR A 327 5.58 -3.57 -11.77
CA TYR A 327 6.07 -3.65 -10.38
C TYR A 327 5.86 -5.01 -9.72
N LEU A 328 4.94 -5.83 -10.22
CA LEU A 328 4.76 -7.24 -9.85
C LEU A 328 5.53 -8.18 -10.79
N GLY A 329 6.02 -7.64 -11.91
CA GLY A 329 6.76 -8.33 -12.95
C GLY A 329 5.90 -8.77 -14.12
N GLN A 330 6.40 -8.47 -15.33
CA GLN A 330 5.81 -8.86 -16.62
C GLN A 330 6.85 -9.54 -17.51
N GLY A 331 6.38 -10.33 -18.49
CA GLY A 331 7.25 -11.01 -19.43
C GLY A 331 8.30 -11.89 -18.74
N ALA A 332 9.56 -11.67 -19.03
CA ALA A 332 10.66 -12.43 -18.42
C ALA A 332 10.80 -12.21 -16.90
N ARG A 333 10.22 -11.11 -16.36
CA ARG A 333 10.22 -10.79 -14.93
C ARG A 333 8.95 -11.20 -14.19
N THR A 334 8.02 -11.92 -14.83
CA THR A 334 6.77 -12.34 -14.18
C THR A 334 7.03 -12.99 -12.82
N GLY A 335 6.48 -12.39 -11.74
CA GLY A 335 6.65 -12.84 -10.37
C GLY A 335 8.08 -12.73 -9.81
N ARG A 336 8.93 -11.86 -10.37
CA ARG A 336 10.34 -11.70 -9.96
C ARG A 336 10.70 -10.29 -9.50
N VAL A 337 9.73 -9.37 -9.44
CA VAL A 337 9.93 -7.98 -9.01
C VAL A 337 9.45 -7.82 -7.57
N SER A 338 8.21 -7.40 -7.32
CA SER A 338 7.65 -7.36 -5.98
C SER A 338 6.64 -8.48 -5.74
N ASP A 339 6.41 -8.82 -4.48
CA ASP A 339 5.43 -9.83 -4.08
C ASP A 339 4.04 -9.21 -3.89
N LEU A 340 4.02 -7.91 -3.55
CA LEU A 340 2.83 -7.12 -3.22
C LEU A 340 2.86 -5.77 -3.94
N ALA A 341 1.69 -5.26 -4.32
CA ALA A 341 1.49 -3.87 -4.76
C ALA A 341 0.15 -3.34 -4.26
N TYR A 342 0.04 -2.04 -4.10
CA TYR A 342 -1.23 -1.39 -3.75
C TYR A 342 -2.20 -1.42 -4.92
N HIS A 343 -3.46 -1.76 -4.63
CA HIS A 343 -4.55 -1.68 -5.61
C HIS A 343 -5.21 -0.30 -5.58
N ASN A 344 -4.42 0.73 -5.92
CA ASN A 344 -4.89 2.12 -5.92
C ASN A 344 -6.14 2.31 -6.80
N THR A 345 -6.20 1.66 -7.95
CA THR A 345 -7.36 1.70 -8.84
C THR A 345 -8.64 1.28 -8.13
N LEU A 346 -8.62 0.16 -7.37
CA LEU A 346 -9.80 -0.27 -6.62
C LEU A 346 -10.24 0.79 -5.61
N MET A 347 -9.29 1.34 -4.85
CA MET A 347 -9.55 2.37 -3.85
C MET A 347 -10.26 3.58 -4.48
N VAL A 348 -9.71 4.14 -5.56
CA VAL A 348 -10.30 5.27 -6.28
C VAL A 348 -11.70 4.94 -6.82
N GLN A 349 -11.87 3.75 -7.40
CA GLN A 349 -13.17 3.34 -7.96
C GLN A 349 -14.23 3.11 -6.89
N VAL A 350 -13.86 2.61 -5.70
CA VAL A 350 -14.81 2.50 -4.57
C VAL A 350 -15.34 3.89 -4.19
N TRP A 351 -14.44 4.87 -4.00
CA TRP A 351 -14.84 6.24 -3.69
C TRP A 351 -15.66 6.87 -4.83
N SER A 352 -15.26 6.64 -6.09
CA SER A 352 -15.99 7.14 -7.28
C SER A 352 -17.43 6.62 -7.33
N MET A 353 -17.63 5.31 -7.13
CA MET A 353 -18.97 4.71 -7.14
C MET A 353 -19.85 5.23 -6.02
N LEU A 354 -19.30 5.41 -4.80
CA LEU A 354 -20.06 5.90 -3.65
C LEU A 354 -20.48 7.37 -3.81
N ALA A 355 -19.65 8.20 -4.47
CA ALA A 355 -20.00 9.59 -4.74
C ALA A 355 -21.01 9.74 -5.87
N SER A 356 -20.86 8.96 -6.94
CA SER A 356 -21.68 9.09 -8.15
C SER A 356 -22.96 8.25 -8.14
N GLY A 357 -23.02 7.18 -7.32
CA GLY A 357 -24.06 6.17 -7.40
C GLY A 357 -24.05 5.37 -8.71
N ASP A 358 -22.90 5.33 -9.42
CA ASP A 358 -22.77 4.73 -10.74
C ASP A 358 -21.52 3.84 -10.81
N VAL A 359 -21.71 2.57 -11.16
CA VAL A 359 -20.64 1.55 -11.21
C VAL A 359 -19.99 1.42 -12.59
N ARG A 360 -20.49 2.09 -13.64
CA ARG A 360 -20.05 1.85 -15.03
C ARG A 360 -18.57 2.16 -15.24
N LEU A 361 -18.07 3.27 -14.68
CA LEU A 361 -16.66 3.61 -14.75
C LEU A 361 -15.79 2.58 -14.00
N ALA A 362 -16.21 2.19 -12.80
CA ALA A 362 -15.51 1.21 -11.99
C ALA A 362 -15.48 -0.16 -12.67
N ALA A 363 -16.63 -0.62 -13.19
CA ALA A 363 -16.74 -1.88 -13.89
C ALA A 363 -15.85 -1.91 -15.14
N HIS A 364 -15.85 -0.83 -15.92
CA HIS A 364 -15.00 -0.71 -17.11
C HIS A 364 -13.52 -0.70 -16.72
N THR A 365 -13.13 0.16 -15.79
CA THR A 365 -11.73 0.31 -15.35
C THR A 365 -11.18 -1.00 -14.77
N LEU A 366 -11.89 -1.62 -13.83
CA LEU A 366 -11.46 -2.87 -13.21
C LEU A 366 -11.48 -4.04 -14.20
N GLY A 367 -12.43 -4.05 -15.14
CA GLY A 367 -12.53 -5.08 -16.18
C GLY A 367 -11.45 -5.01 -17.25
N THR A 368 -10.77 -3.86 -17.43
CA THR A 368 -9.66 -3.69 -18.38
C THR A 368 -8.30 -4.00 -17.78
N LEU A 369 -8.21 -4.16 -16.44
CA LEU A 369 -6.94 -4.50 -15.80
C LEU A 369 -6.45 -5.87 -16.25
N PRO A 370 -5.20 -5.98 -16.73
CA PRO A 370 -4.64 -7.27 -17.04
C PRO A 370 -4.39 -8.09 -15.75
N PRO A 371 -4.42 -9.45 -15.84
CA PRO A 371 -4.21 -10.30 -14.67
C PRO A 371 -2.82 -10.13 -14.10
N LYS A 372 -2.73 -10.10 -12.76
CA LYS A 372 -1.44 -10.09 -12.06
C LYS A 372 -0.76 -11.47 -12.10
N PRO A 373 0.56 -11.56 -11.84
CA PRO A 373 1.22 -12.85 -11.62
C PRO A 373 0.52 -13.64 -10.49
N ALA A 374 0.30 -14.94 -10.68
CA ALA A 374 -0.36 -15.79 -9.68
C ALA A 374 0.40 -15.87 -8.34
N SER A 375 1.71 -15.61 -8.35
CA SER A 375 2.56 -15.56 -7.16
C SER A 375 2.53 -14.22 -6.40
N ALA A 376 1.90 -13.19 -6.97
CA ALA A 376 1.77 -11.87 -6.35
C ALA A 376 0.35 -11.65 -5.83
N THR A 377 0.17 -10.71 -4.91
CA THR A 377 -1.15 -10.33 -4.43
C THR A 377 -1.29 -8.81 -4.25
N TRP A 378 -2.54 -8.35 -4.22
CA TRP A 378 -2.88 -6.97 -4.00
C TRP A 378 -2.92 -6.62 -2.51
N ILE A 379 -2.53 -5.39 -2.19
CA ILE A 379 -2.95 -4.70 -0.97
C ILE A 379 -4.21 -3.93 -1.32
N THR A 380 -5.33 -4.30 -0.71
CA THR A 380 -6.61 -3.61 -0.88
C THR A 380 -6.90 -2.75 0.34
N TYR A 381 -7.44 -1.56 0.15
CA TYR A 381 -7.60 -0.57 1.22
C TYR A 381 -8.59 0.52 0.81
N LEU A 382 -9.23 1.18 1.78
CA LEU A 382 -10.06 2.36 1.53
C LEU A 382 -9.23 3.64 1.48
N ARG A 383 -8.25 3.76 2.35
CA ARG A 383 -7.31 4.87 2.44
C ARG A 383 -6.02 4.43 3.14
N CYS A 384 -5.01 5.26 3.08
CA CYS A 384 -3.77 5.09 3.84
C CYS A 384 -3.41 6.41 4.58
N HIS A 385 -2.14 6.60 4.91
CA HIS A 385 -1.64 7.83 5.52
C HIS A 385 -1.54 9.00 4.53
N ASP A 386 -1.56 8.73 3.23
CA ASP A 386 -1.49 9.74 2.18
C ASP A 386 -2.88 10.27 1.81
N ASP A 387 -2.86 11.31 1.01
CA ASP A 387 -4.02 11.84 0.34
C ASP A 387 -4.59 10.86 -0.70
N ILE A 388 -5.85 11.05 -1.05
CA ILE A 388 -6.49 10.36 -2.16
C ILE A 388 -6.29 11.19 -3.43
N GLY A 389 -5.40 10.72 -4.29
CA GLY A 389 -5.28 11.22 -5.65
C GLY A 389 -6.35 10.59 -6.54
N TRP A 390 -7.17 11.42 -7.18
CA TRP A 390 -8.26 10.95 -8.04
C TRP A 390 -7.74 10.46 -9.39
N ALA A 391 -7.05 9.31 -9.39
CA ALA A 391 -6.42 8.70 -10.57
C ALA A 391 -7.47 8.10 -11.52
N ILE A 392 -8.25 8.95 -12.17
CA ILE A 392 -9.22 8.63 -13.22
C ILE A 392 -8.55 8.87 -14.58
N GLU A 393 -8.36 7.81 -15.36
CA GLU A 393 -7.84 7.93 -16.72
C GLU A 393 -8.90 8.51 -17.68
N ASP A 394 -8.52 9.54 -18.43
CA ASP A 394 -9.43 10.26 -19.33
C ASP A 394 -10.02 9.35 -20.42
N THR A 395 -9.21 8.41 -20.93
CA THR A 395 -9.64 7.45 -21.95
C THR A 395 -10.70 6.48 -21.42
N LEU A 396 -10.49 5.92 -20.22
CA LEU A 396 -11.44 5.00 -19.58
C LEU A 396 -12.74 5.71 -19.18
N ALA A 397 -12.65 6.96 -18.72
CA ALA A 397 -13.82 7.80 -18.45
C ALA A 397 -14.61 8.08 -19.74
N HIS A 398 -13.91 8.43 -20.82
CA HIS A 398 -14.53 8.70 -22.12
C HIS A 398 -15.27 7.49 -22.68
N ASP A 399 -14.72 6.27 -22.53
CA ASP A 399 -15.33 5.04 -23.01
C ASP A 399 -16.72 4.75 -22.40
N VAL A 400 -16.97 5.28 -21.18
CA VAL A 400 -18.28 5.19 -20.51
C VAL A 400 -19.09 6.48 -20.57
N GLY A 401 -18.68 7.44 -21.39
CA GLY A 401 -19.38 8.70 -21.64
C GLY A 401 -19.17 9.78 -20.57
N LEU A 402 -18.08 9.69 -19.80
CA LEU A 402 -17.70 10.69 -18.79
C LEU A 402 -16.52 11.54 -19.26
N SER A 403 -16.39 12.74 -18.70
CA SER A 403 -15.17 13.56 -18.80
C SER A 403 -14.28 13.26 -17.60
N GLY A 404 -13.05 12.75 -17.81
CA GLY A 404 -12.10 12.47 -16.75
C GLY A 404 -11.82 13.69 -15.86
N PRO A 405 -11.42 14.85 -16.42
CA PRO A 405 -11.20 16.06 -15.63
C PRO A 405 -12.44 16.50 -14.83
N ALA A 406 -13.62 16.53 -15.45
CA ALA A 406 -14.85 16.92 -14.76
C ALA A 406 -15.20 15.94 -13.62
N HIS A 407 -14.93 14.65 -13.81
CA HIS A 407 -15.17 13.65 -12.77
C HIS A 407 -14.18 13.76 -11.61
N ARG A 408 -12.89 14.05 -11.89
CA ARG A 408 -11.90 14.33 -10.83
C ARG A 408 -12.28 15.55 -10.00
N HIS A 409 -12.71 16.64 -10.64
CA HIS A 409 -13.19 17.83 -9.93
C HIS A 409 -14.45 17.52 -9.10
N PHE A 410 -15.42 16.78 -9.66
CA PHE A 410 -16.60 16.32 -8.92
C PHE A 410 -16.23 15.54 -7.66
N LEU A 411 -15.29 14.58 -7.75
CA LEU A 411 -14.84 13.78 -6.61
C LEU A 411 -14.16 14.65 -5.54
N ALA A 412 -13.30 15.59 -5.95
CA ALA A 412 -12.67 16.52 -5.03
C ALA A 412 -13.72 17.35 -4.27
N ASP A 413 -14.67 17.98 -5.00
CA ASP A 413 -15.75 18.77 -4.38
C ASP A 413 -16.69 17.91 -3.51
N TRP A 414 -16.98 16.67 -3.94
CA TRP A 414 -17.82 15.77 -3.17
C TRP A 414 -17.19 15.45 -1.83
N TYR A 415 -15.92 15.04 -1.83
CA TYR A 415 -15.26 14.57 -0.62
C TYR A 415 -14.73 15.67 0.30
N THR A 416 -14.67 16.91 -0.16
CA THR A 416 -14.47 18.10 0.71
C THR A 416 -15.79 18.67 1.25
N GLY A 417 -16.94 18.21 0.76
CA GLY A 417 -18.25 18.72 1.17
C GLY A 417 -18.70 19.95 0.41
N ASP A 418 -17.95 20.40 -0.59
CA ASP A 418 -18.27 21.58 -1.40
C ASP A 418 -19.37 21.29 -2.43
N PHE A 419 -19.56 20.01 -2.80
CA PHE A 419 -20.62 19.62 -3.73
C PHE A 419 -21.97 19.54 -3.00
N PRO A 420 -23.05 20.17 -3.55
CA PRO A 420 -24.37 20.15 -2.93
C PRO A 420 -24.89 18.73 -2.71
N GLY A 421 -25.30 18.42 -1.47
CA GLY A 421 -25.79 17.11 -1.06
C GLY A 421 -24.70 16.16 -0.51
N SER A 422 -23.44 16.55 -0.58
CA SER A 422 -22.38 15.81 0.11
C SER A 422 -22.43 16.04 1.64
N GLY A 423 -22.26 14.95 2.40
CA GLY A 423 -22.05 15.01 3.86
C GLY A 423 -20.58 14.85 4.25
N ALA A 424 -19.67 14.77 3.28
CA ALA A 424 -18.25 14.56 3.52
C ALA A 424 -17.58 15.78 4.19
N GLU A 425 -16.48 15.52 4.90
CA GLU A 425 -15.70 16.53 5.63
C GLU A 425 -14.18 16.32 5.40
N GLY A 426 -13.79 15.96 4.17
CA GLY A 426 -12.39 15.91 3.77
C GLY A 426 -11.78 17.29 3.59
N LEU A 427 -10.46 17.33 3.44
CA LEU A 427 -9.69 18.54 3.22
C LEU A 427 -9.01 18.49 1.83
N THR A 428 -9.03 19.62 1.11
CA THR A 428 -8.25 19.74 -0.12
C THR A 428 -6.76 19.67 0.19
N PHE A 429 -6.06 18.74 -0.47
CA PHE A 429 -4.61 18.62 -0.41
C PHE A 429 -4.02 18.80 -1.81
N GLN A 430 -3.10 19.74 -1.97
CA GLN A 430 -2.48 20.11 -3.23
C GLN A 430 -3.48 20.42 -4.36
N GLU A 431 -3.33 21.53 -4.98
CA GLU A 431 -4.07 21.90 -6.18
C GLU A 431 -3.07 22.19 -7.31
N ASN A 432 -3.24 21.53 -8.45
CA ASN A 432 -2.48 21.86 -9.63
C ASN A 432 -3.07 23.13 -10.28
N PRO A 433 -2.35 24.26 -10.31
CA PRO A 433 -2.88 25.53 -10.78
C PRO A 433 -3.18 25.53 -12.29
N GLU A 434 -2.59 24.63 -13.07
CA GLU A 434 -2.80 24.54 -14.52
C GLU A 434 -4.03 23.71 -14.87
N THR A 435 -4.25 22.59 -14.18
CA THR A 435 -5.36 21.67 -14.47
C THR A 435 -6.54 21.84 -13.52
N GLY A 436 -6.34 22.44 -12.34
CA GLY A 436 -7.30 22.50 -11.26
C GLY A 436 -7.54 21.16 -10.57
N ASP A 437 -6.75 20.12 -10.88
CA ASP A 437 -6.86 18.83 -10.21
C ASP A 437 -6.42 18.96 -8.74
N ARG A 438 -7.26 18.44 -7.84
CA ARG A 438 -7.06 18.48 -6.38
C ARG A 438 -7.11 17.08 -5.80
N ARG A 439 -6.35 16.88 -4.74
CA ARG A 439 -6.36 15.64 -3.95
C ARG A 439 -7.14 15.87 -2.65
N THR A 440 -7.54 14.81 -1.97
CA THR A 440 -8.37 14.91 -0.78
C THR A 440 -7.76 14.13 0.38
N SER A 441 -7.67 14.76 1.56
CA SER A 441 -7.25 14.12 2.81
C SER A 441 -8.44 13.95 3.76
N GLY A 442 -8.44 12.88 4.55
CA GLY A 442 -9.46 12.65 5.58
C GLY A 442 -9.51 11.21 6.07
N THR A 443 -10.19 10.98 7.21
CA THR A 443 -10.53 9.64 7.69
C THR A 443 -11.70 9.05 6.90
N ALA A 444 -11.83 7.72 6.90
CA ALA A 444 -12.95 7.07 6.24
C ALA A 444 -14.30 7.55 6.76
N ALA A 445 -14.43 7.74 8.08
CA ALA A 445 -15.66 8.25 8.71
C ALA A 445 -16.02 9.67 8.23
N SER A 446 -15.03 10.56 8.10
CA SER A 446 -15.25 11.92 7.62
C SER A 446 -15.56 11.98 6.13
N LEU A 447 -14.85 11.19 5.32
CA LEU A 447 -15.09 11.14 3.87
C LEU A 447 -16.46 10.55 3.52
N ILE A 448 -16.95 9.56 4.30
CA ILE A 448 -18.26 8.93 4.05
C ILE A 448 -19.43 9.75 4.61
N GLY A 449 -19.15 10.83 5.35
CA GLY A 449 -20.15 11.69 5.98
C GLY A 449 -20.65 11.17 7.33
N LEU A 450 -20.04 10.11 7.89
CA LEU A 450 -20.44 9.53 9.18
C LEU A 450 -20.14 10.47 10.35
N SER A 451 -18.99 11.13 10.35
CA SER A 451 -18.61 12.08 11.40
C SER A 451 -19.60 13.24 11.53
N ARG A 452 -20.08 13.73 10.40
CA ARG A 452 -21.10 14.78 10.35
C ARG A 452 -22.44 14.27 10.87
N ALA A 453 -22.89 13.11 10.38
CA ALA A 453 -24.15 12.50 10.80
C ALA A 453 -24.16 12.20 12.31
N GLU A 454 -23.05 11.69 12.88
CA GLU A 454 -22.90 11.43 14.31
C GLU A 454 -23.00 12.72 15.14
N ARG A 455 -22.43 13.83 14.68
CA ARG A 455 -22.43 15.11 15.37
C ARG A 455 -23.76 15.85 15.29
N GLU A 456 -24.44 15.77 14.15
CA GLU A 456 -25.74 16.44 13.92
C GLU A 456 -26.92 15.69 14.54
N GLY A 457 -26.72 14.39 14.90
CA GLY A 457 -27.74 13.53 15.49
C GLY A 457 -28.63 12.84 14.43
N ASP A 458 -29.30 11.77 14.85
CA ASP A 458 -30.02 10.83 13.96
C ASP A 458 -31.50 11.24 13.74
N ASP A 459 -31.81 12.52 13.67
CA ASP A 459 -33.19 13.01 13.52
C ASP A 459 -33.76 12.83 12.08
N ALA A 460 -33.02 12.22 11.17
CA ALA A 460 -33.42 12.05 9.78
C ALA A 460 -33.39 10.58 9.34
N ASP A 461 -34.53 10.03 9.03
CA ASP A 461 -34.67 8.83 8.19
C ASP A 461 -34.30 9.20 6.74
N GLY A 462 -33.01 9.08 6.36
CA GLY A 462 -32.61 9.44 5.01
C GLY A 462 -31.09 9.31 4.76
N PRO A 463 -30.64 9.62 3.52
CA PRO A 463 -29.26 9.41 3.08
C PRO A 463 -28.16 10.10 3.92
N SER A 464 -28.53 11.10 4.71
CA SER A 464 -27.63 11.83 5.62
C SER A 464 -27.59 11.26 7.05
N SER A 465 -28.38 10.22 7.35
CA SER A 465 -28.44 9.64 8.71
C SER A 465 -27.21 8.77 9.03
N VAL A 466 -26.96 8.57 10.34
CA VAL A 466 -25.93 7.64 10.84
C VAL A 466 -26.12 6.24 10.25
N THR A 467 -27.37 5.78 10.14
CA THR A 467 -27.67 4.44 9.59
C THR A 467 -27.22 4.30 8.14
N TYR A 468 -27.50 5.29 7.27
CA TYR A 468 -27.05 5.27 5.88
C TYR A 468 -25.53 5.47 5.76
N ALA A 469 -24.94 6.30 6.61
CA ALA A 469 -23.49 6.50 6.62
C ALA A 469 -22.74 5.23 7.05
N LEU A 470 -23.24 4.50 8.06
CA LEU A 470 -22.71 3.19 8.44
C LEU A 470 -22.92 2.14 7.34
N ALA A 471 -24.06 2.14 6.64
CA ALA A 471 -24.27 1.24 5.50
C ALA A 471 -23.29 1.52 4.34
N ARG A 472 -23.00 2.81 4.05
CA ARG A 472 -21.95 3.18 3.08
C ARG A 472 -20.56 2.71 3.53
N LEU A 473 -20.23 2.85 4.84
CA LEU A 473 -18.95 2.39 5.38
C LEU A 473 -18.84 0.86 5.29
N HIS A 474 -19.90 0.15 5.65
CA HIS A 474 -19.98 -1.31 5.49
C HIS A 474 -19.76 -1.74 4.05
N LEU A 475 -20.48 -1.15 3.10
CA LEU A 475 -20.33 -1.45 1.68
C LEU A 475 -18.90 -1.20 1.18
N ALA A 476 -18.31 -0.05 1.54
CA ALA A 476 -16.94 0.29 1.17
C ALA A 476 -15.93 -0.76 1.70
N ASN A 477 -16.06 -1.12 2.99
CA ASN A 477 -15.24 -2.17 3.61
C ASN A 477 -15.49 -3.53 2.95
N ALA A 478 -16.73 -3.91 2.68
CA ALA A 478 -17.07 -5.19 2.07
C ALA A 478 -16.48 -5.34 0.67
N LEU A 479 -16.45 -4.26 -0.13
CA LEU A 479 -15.82 -4.24 -1.44
C LEU A 479 -14.30 -4.44 -1.35
N VAL A 480 -13.64 -3.77 -0.42
CA VAL A 480 -12.18 -3.89 -0.22
C VAL A 480 -11.81 -5.26 0.35
N VAL A 481 -12.52 -5.71 1.39
CA VAL A 481 -12.28 -7.00 2.06
C VAL A 481 -12.61 -8.18 1.16
N GLY A 482 -13.63 -8.06 0.33
CA GLY A 482 -14.11 -9.11 -0.56
C GLY A 482 -13.43 -9.15 -1.93
N TYR A 483 -12.67 -8.14 -2.33
CA TYR A 483 -12.02 -8.11 -3.65
C TYR A 483 -10.96 -9.21 -3.84
N GLY A 484 -10.33 -9.63 -2.74
CA GLY A 484 -9.18 -10.56 -2.77
C GLY A 484 -7.84 -9.82 -2.77
N GLY A 485 -6.87 -10.41 -2.11
CA GLY A 485 -5.63 -9.75 -1.73
C GLY A 485 -5.56 -9.59 -0.21
N ILE A 486 -4.72 -8.73 0.31
CA ILE A 486 -4.61 -8.40 1.74
C ILE A 486 -5.39 -7.11 1.99
N PRO A 487 -6.56 -7.15 2.65
CA PRO A 487 -7.23 -5.93 3.06
C PRO A 487 -6.46 -5.29 4.22
N VAL A 488 -6.10 -4.02 4.08
CA VAL A 488 -5.38 -3.26 5.11
C VAL A 488 -6.29 -2.17 5.67
N ILE A 489 -6.51 -2.24 6.98
CA ILE A 489 -7.29 -1.26 7.75
C ILE A 489 -6.33 -0.18 8.23
N TRP A 490 -6.68 1.08 8.05
CA TRP A 490 -5.94 2.19 8.62
C TRP A 490 -6.40 2.42 10.07
N SER A 491 -5.43 2.67 10.96
CA SER A 491 -5.66 2.88 12.40
C SER A 491 -6.74 3.92 12.68
N GLY A 492 -7.74 3.50 13.45
CA GLY A 492 -8.91 4.29 13.83
C GLY A 492 -10.11 4.17 12.90
N ASP A 493 -9.97 3.65 11.68
CA ASP A 493 -11.10 3.45 10.77
C ASP A 493 -12.04 2.35 11.27
N GLU A 494 -11.52 1.36 12.01
CA GLU A 494 -12.29 0.27 12.60
C GLU A 494 -13.29 0.74 13.66
N ILE A 495 -13.04 1.88 14.28
CA ILE A 495 -13.93 2.53 15.26
C ILE A 495 -14.53 3.83 14.72
N ALA A 496 -14.48 4.00 13.39
CA ALA A 496 -15.02 5.17 12.69
C ALA A 496 -14.53 6.50 13.26
N THR A 497 -13.21 6.63 13.50
CA THR A 497 -12.62 7.86 14.05
C THR A 497 -12.75 9.02 13.06
N PRO A 498 -13.26 10.20 13.48
CA PRO A 498 -13.33 11.39 12.64
C PRO A 498 -11.94 11.98 12.36
N ASN A 499 -11.87 12.96 11.46
CA ASN A 499 -10.68 13.78 11.25
C ASN A 499 -10.19 14.37 12.58
N ASP A 500 -8.87 14.41 12.76
CA ASP A 500 -8.27 15.15 13.87
C ASP A 500 -8.44 16.67 13.63
N ALA A 501 -9.34 17.29 14.36
CA ALA A 501 -9.61 18.73 14.21
C ALA A 501 -8.44 19.62 14.70
N ARG A 502 -7.50 19.05 15.47
CA ARG A 502 -6.35 19.78 16.02
C ARG A 502 -5.03 19.41 15.36
N TRP A 503 -5.07 18.73 14.22
CA TRP A 503 -3.88 18.27 13.50
C TRP A 503 -2.82 19.37 13.28
N ALA A 504 -3.24 20.61 13.02
CA ALA A 504 -2.35 21.75 12.76
C ALA A 504 -1.71 22.35 14.04
N GLU A 505 -2.18 21.98 15.22
CA GLU A 505 -1.64 22.44 16.50
C GLU A 505 -0.34 21.71 16.88
N GLU A 506 -0.12 20.52 16.33
CA GLU A 506 1.09 19.75 16.59
C GLU A 506 2.30 20.33 15.81
N PRO A 507 3.48 20.44 16.44
CA PRO A 507 4.67 20.97 15.78
C PRO A 507 5.04 20.20 14.51
N GLY A 508 5.23 20.93 13.41
CA GLY A 508 5.60 20.35 12.11
C GLY A 508 4.43 19.85 11.26
N HIS A 509 3.17 19.91 11.75
CA HIS A 509 2.02 19.40 10.99
C HIS A 509 1.27 20.48 10.22
N ALA A 510 1.33 21.74 10.64
CA ALA A 510 0.48 22.83 10.12
C ALA A 510 0.54 23.02 8.59
N ALA A 511 1.60 22.61 7.93
CA ALA A 511 1.76 22.71 6.49
C ALA A 511 1.24 21.47 5.71
N ASP A 512 0.90 20.37 6.40
CA ASP A 512 0.49 19.11 5.79
C ASP A 512 -0.83 18.61 6.37
N ASN A 513 -1.95 18.93 5.70
CA ASN A 513 -3.28 18.56 6.19
C ASN A 513 -3.61 17.05 6.07
N ARG A 514 -2.71 16.21 5.52
CA ARG A 514 -2.83 14.75 5.61
C ARG A 514 -2.88 14.30 7.07
N TRP A 515 -2.31 15.09 8.00
CA TRP A 515 -2.36 14.80 9.43
C TRP A 515 -3.78 14.82 10.02
N ALA A 516 -4.72 15.52 9.41
CA ALA A 516 -6.13 15.41 9.79
C ALA A 516 -6.67 13.98 9.61
N GLY A 517 -6.22 13.28 8.57
CA GLY A 517 -6.54 11.87 8.32
C GLY A 517 -5.70 10.87 9.11
N ARG A 518 -4.79 11.31 10.00
CA ARG A 518 -3.90 10.48 10.81
C ARG A 518 -4.16 10.70 12.32
N PRO A 519 -5.42 10.55 12.80
CA PRO A 519 -5.74 10.79 14.20
C PRO A 519 -4.98 9.83 15.11
N ARG A 520 -4.77 10.22 16.37
CA ARG A 520 -4.36 9.28 17.42
C ARG A 520 -5.48 8.29 17.66
N LEU A 521 -5.14 7.04 17.97
CA LEU A 521 -6.14 6.08 18.42
C LEU A 521 -6.75 6.62 19.73
N ASP A 522 -8.02 6.94 19.68
CA ASP A 522 -8.75 7.56 20.79
C ASP A 522 -9.24 6.47 21.77
N ASP A 523 -8.67 6.44 22.97
CA ASP A 523 -9.03 5.45 24.00
C ASP A 523 -10.46 5.60 24.50
N GLU A 524 -11.01 6.82 24.54
CA GLU A 524 -12.41 7.04 24.93
C GLU A 524 -13.34 6.50 23.85
N ARG A 525 -13.03 6.77 22.58
CA ARG A 525 -13.78 6.22 21.45
C ARG A 525 -13.65 4.70 21.35
N LEU A 526 -12.46 4.17 21.63
CA LEU A 526 -12.25 2.72 21.69
C LEU A 526 -13.06 2.06 22.82
N ALA A 527 -13.17 2.70 23.97
CA ALA A 527 -14.03 2.23 25.06
C ALA A 527 -15.53 2.26 24.69
N LEU A 528 -15.98 3.24 23.90
CA LEU A 528 -17.35 3.25 23.36
C LEU A 528 -17.61 2.10 22.39
N ALA A 529 -16.58 1.51 21.80
CA ALA A 529 -16.74 0.38 20.89
C ALA A 529 -17.23 -0.92 21.58
N ASP A 530 -17.20 -0.97 22.90
CA ASP A 530 -17.83 -2.06 23.68
C ASP A 530 -19.36 -1.92 23.78
N ASP A 531 -19.93 -0.74 23.47
CA ASP A 531 -21.38 -0.52 23.41
C ASP A 531 -21.90 -0.75 21.97
N PRO A 532 -22.68 -1.81 21.71
CA PRO A 532 -23.23 -2.09 20.38
C PRO A 532 -24.24 -1.04 19.89
N GLY A 533 -24.71 -0.14 20.75
CA GLY A 533 -25.58 0.98 20.38
C GLY A 533 -24.82 2.20 19.88
N SER A 534 -23.53 2.29 20.18
CA SER A 534 -22.68 3.41 19.76
C SER A 534 -22.25 3.29 18.29
N VAL A 535 -21.87 4.40 17.67
CA VAL A 535 -21.30 4.40 16.31
C VAL A 535 -20.00 3.58 16.25
N PRO A 536 -19.00 3.77 17.15
CA PRO A 536 -17.79 2.95 17.17
C PRO A 536 -18.09 1.46 17.37
N GLY A 537 -19.05 1.10 18.26
CA GLY A 537 -19.40 -0.29 18.52
C GLY A 537 -20.05 -0.97 17.31
N ARG A 538 -20.94 -0.27 16.61
CA ARG A 538 -21.55 -0.76 15.37
C ARG A 538 -20.50 -0.96 14.27
N ALA A 539 -19.62 0.04 14.05
CA ALA A 539 -18.57 -0.02 13.05
C ALA A 539 -17.57 -1.16 13.32
N LEU A 540 -17.09 -1.30 14.57
CA LEU A 540 -16.14 -2.35 14.96
C LEU A 540 -16.74 -3.75 14.85
N ALA A 541 -17.99 -3.94 15.33
CA ALA A 541 -18.69 -5.22 15.24
C ALA A 541 -18.89 -5.65 13.79
N ASP A 542 -19.28 -4.72 12.94
CA ASP A 542 -19.49 -4.94 11.51
C ASP A 542 -18.21 -5.32 10.80
N LEU A 543 -17.13 -4.57 11.01
CA LEU A 543 -15.82 -4.86 10.42
C LEU A 543 -15.28 -6.22 10.89
N ARG A 544 -15.36 -6.52 12.20
CA ARG A 544 -14.95 -7.84 12.73
C ARG A 544 -15.73 -8.97 12.07
N HIS A 545 -17.01 -8.78 11.82
CA HIS A 545 -17.84 -9.78 11.16
C HIS A 545 -17.42 -9.99 9.69
N LEU A 546 -17.18 -8.91 8.94
CA LEU A 546 -16.64 -8.98 7.57
C LEU A 546 -15.30 -9.74 7.51
N LEU A 547 -14.37 -9.40 8.40
CA LEU A 547 -13.05 -10.02 8.45
C LEU A 547 -13.10 -11.50 8.85
N ALA A 548 -13.96 -11.84 9.83
CA ALA A 548 -14.19 -13.23 10.23
C ALA A 548 -14.86 -14.05 9.12
N THR A 549 -15.80 -13.47 8.38
CA THR A 549 -16.43 -14.12 7.22
C THR A 549 -15.42 -14.35 6.12
N ARG A 550 -14.62 -13.33 5.77
CA ARG A 550 -13.52 -13.46 4.80
C ARG A 550 -12.59 -14.61 5.15
N ALA A 551 -12.14 -14.70 6.39
CA ALA A 551 -11.16 -15.70 6.83
C ALA A 551 -11.64 -17.16 6.64
N ARG A 552 -12.95 -17.38 6.52
CA ARG A 552 -13.57 -18.70 6.27
C ARG A 552 -13.73 -19.04 4.79
N LEU A 553 -13.54 -18.07 3.89
CA LEU A 553 -13.85 -18.20 2.46
C LEU A 553 -12.59 -18.39 1.62
N PRO A 554 -12.24 -19.64 1.23
CA PRO A 554 -11.08 -19.90 0.39
C PRO A 554 -11.16 -19.21 -0.98
N HIS A 555 -12.38 -18.86 -1.44
CA HIS A 555 -12.61 -18.07 -2.64
C HIS A 555 -11.90 -16.71 -2.63
N LEU A 556 -11.56 -16.18 -1.44
CA LEU A 556 -10.86 -14.92 -1.26
C LEU A 556 -9.34 -15.05 -1.21
N HIS A 557 -8.80 -16.25 -1.51
CA HIS A 557 -7.36 -16.47 -1.68
C HIS A 557 -6.78 -15.53 -2.73
N GLY A 558 -5.63 -14.91 -2.46
CA GLY A 558 -5.04 -13.85 -3.29
C GLY A 558 -4.63 -14.29 -4.70
N SER A 559 -4.49 -15.61 -4.97
CA SER A 559 -4.22 -16.12 -6.33
C SER A 559 -5.45 -16.20 -7.22
N VAL A 560 -6.66 -16.14 -6.64
CA VAL A 560 -7.91 -16.14 -7.42
C VAL A 560 -8.16 -14.72 -7.94
N GLU A 561 -8.33 -14.59 -9.25
CA GLU A 561 -8.63 -13.29 -9.86
C GLU A 561 -10.09 -12.88 -9.60
N THR A 562 -10.29 -11.56 -9.43
CA THR A 562 -11.62 -10.97 -9.42
C THR A 562 -11.99 -10.57 -10.84
N VAL A 563 -13.15 -11.03 -11.29
CA VAL A 563 -13.70 -10.71 -12.60
C VAL A 563 -14.92 -9.81 -12.39
N VAL A 564 -15.05 -8.78 -13.21
CA VAL A 564 -16.21 -7.90 -13.18
C VAL A 564 -17.33 -8.51 -13.99
N GLY A 565 -18.49 -8.70 -13.37
CA GLY A 565 -19.70 -9.18 -14.03
C GLY A 565 -20.38 -8.10 -14.88
N PRO A 566 -21.40 -8.46 -15.67
CA PRO A 566 -22.12 -7.50 -16.49
C PRO A 566 -22.88 -6.48 -15.63
N VAL A 567 -22.88 -5.22 -16.09
CA VAL A 567 -23.64 -4.12 -15.48
C VAL A 567 -25.03 -4.08 -16.12
N ASP A 568 -26.03 -4.59 -15.41
CA ASP A 568 -27.44 -4.55 -15.86
C ASP A 568 -28.17 -3.30 -15.31
N ASP A 569 -27.78 -2.83 -14.12
CA ASP A 569 -28.22 -1.55 -13.50
C ASP A 569 -27.00 -0.70 -13.16
N PRO A 570 -26.96 0.58 -13.51
CA PRO A 570 -25.82 1.45 -13.20
C PRO A 570 -25.48 1.57 -11.71
N GLY A 571 -26.43 1.29 -10.83
CA GLY A 571 -26.21 1.32 -9.36
C GLY A 571 -25.78 0.00 -8.77
N VAL A 572 -25.60 -1.07 -9.58
CA VAL A 572 -25.29 -2.42 -9.07
C VAL A 572 -23.98 -2.94 -9.64
N LEU A 573 -23.00 -3.15 -8.78
CA LEU A 573 -21.72 -3.80 -9.11
C LEU A 573 -21.84 -5.31 -8.88
N VAL A 574 -21.34 -6.10 -9.83
CA VAL A 574 -21.19 -7.56 -9.68
C VAL A 574 -19.71 -7.92 -9.84
N LEU A 575 -19.17 -8.65 -8.85
CA LEU A 575 -17.81 -9.19 -8.89
C LEU A 575 -17.87 -10.70 -8.73
N GLU A 576 -17.08 -11.42 -9.53
CA GLU A 576 -17.02 -12.87 -9.59
C GLU A 576 -15.62 -13.38 -9.22
N ARG A 577 -15.56 -14.48 -8.47
CA ARG A 577 -14.31 -15.16 -8.15
C ARG A 577 -14.44 -16.65 -8.40
N HIS A 578 -13.77 -17.11 -9.44
CA HIS A 578 -13.81 -18.50 -9.90
C HIS A 578 -12.78 -19.34 -9.15
N HIS A 579 -13.20 -19.98 -8.05
CA HIS A 579 -12.36 -20.84 -7.23
C HIS A 579 -12.63 -22.33 -7.55
N PRO A 580 -11.65 -23.25 -7.39
CA PRO A 580 -11.90 -24.69 -7.58
C PRO A 580 -13.04 -25.26 -6.72
N LEU A 581 -13.38 -24.64 -5.61
CA LEU A 581 -14.51 -25.03 -4.75
C LEU A 581 -15.86 -24.46 -5.17
N GLY A 582 -15.93 -23.69 -6.25
CA GLY A 582 -17.15 -23.06 -6.74
C GLY A 582 -16.98 -21.57 -7.04
N LEU A 583 -18.04 -20.96 -7.52
CA LEU A 583 -18.10 -19.54 -7.82
C LEU A 583 -18.52 -18.75 -6.57
N MET A 584 -17.80 -17.70 -6.24
CA MET A 584 -18.25 -16.65 -5.32
C MET A 584 -18.70 -15.43 -6.13
N VAL A 585 -19.88 -14.91 -5.82
CA VAL A 585 -20.43 -13.70 -6.44
C VAL A 585 -20.66 -12.66 -5.34
N GLN A 586 -20.18 -11.44 -5.59
CA GLN A 586 -20.53 -10.28 -4.77
C GLN A 586 -21.46 -9.38 -5.58
N VAL A 587 -22.56 -8.97 -4.98
CA VAL A 587 -23.54 -8.07 -5.62
C VAL A 587 -23.73 -6.87 -4.69
N ALA A 588 -23.43 -5.68 -5.18
CA ALA A 588 -23.40 -4.47 -4.36
C ALA A 588 -24.25 -3.36 -4.98
N ASN A 589 -25.17 -2.81 -4.20
CA ASN A 589 -25.91 -1.59 -4.52
C ASN A 589 -25.16 -0.38 -3.98
N VAL A 590 -24.63 0.47 -4.87
CA VAL A 590 -23.84 1.65 -4.48
C VAL A 590 -24.69 2.92 -4.30
N THR A 591 -26.00 2.81 -4.30
CA THR A 591 -26.96 3.94 -4.26
C THR A 591 -27.74 3.97 -2.94
N ASP A 592 -28.35 5.12 -2.66
CA ASP A 592 -29.27 5.35 -1.54
C ASP A 592 -30.70 4.88 -1.78
N GLY A 593 -30.97 4.28 -2.94
CA GLY A 593 -32.27 3.71 -3.31
C GLY A 593 -32.24 2.19 -3.47
N TRP A 594 -33.41 1.56 -3.48
CA TRP A 594 -33.53 0.15 -3.82
C TRP A 594 -33.16 -0.09 -5.28
N ARG A 595 -32.38 -1.16 -5.56
CA ARG A 595 -31.96 -1.53 -6.91
C ARG A 595 -32.24 -3.00 -7.21
N PRO A 596 -32.70 -3.32 -8.43
CA PRO A 596 -32.92 -4.69 -8.85
C PRO A 596 -31.64 -5.32 -9.42
N TRP A 597 -31.38 -6.56 -9.05
CA TRP A 597 -30.44 -7.43 -9.75
C TRP A 597 -31.22 -8.54 -10.47
N PRO A 598 -31.06 -8.74 -11.80
CA PRO A 598 -31.90 -9.65 -12.58
C PRO A 598 -31.79 -11.10 -12.11
N GLY A 599 -32.93 -11.73 -11.79
CA GLY A 599 -32.97 -13.10 -11.27
C GLY A 599 -32.44 -14.16 -12.26
N HIS A 600 -32.50 -13.88 -13.56
CA HIS A 600 -31.86 -14.75 -14.55
C HIS A 600 -30.33 -14.78 -14.40
N ARG A 601 -29.69 -13.71 -13.92
CA ARG A 601 -28.25 -13.67 -13.61
C ARG A 601 -27.94 -14.57 -12.42
N ALA A 602 -28.69 -14.46 -11.33
CA ALA A 602 -28.52 -15.31 -10.15
C ALA A 602 -28.63 -16.80 -10.52
N ARG A 603 -29.56 -17.15 -11.38
CA ARG A 603 -29.71 -18.53 -11.89
C ARG A 603 -28.55 -18.96 -12.81
N ALA A 604 -28.14 -18.10 -13.72
CA ALA A 604 -27.04 -18.41 -14.64
C ALA A 604 -25.70 -18.62 -13.89
N MET A 605 -25.50 -17.90 -12.78
CA MET A 605 -24.32 -18.01 -11.89
C MET A 605 -24.47 -19.15 -10.86
N GLY A 606 -25.63 -19.83 -10.79
CA GLY A 606 -25.88 -20.91 -9.86
C GLY A 606 -26.09 -20.47 -8.41
N VAL A 607 -26.35 -19.17 -8.17
CA VAL A 607 -26.51 -18.62 -6.81
C VAL A 607 -27.95 -18.29 -6.43
N ALA A 608 -28.95 -18.69 -7.26
CA ALA A 608 -30.33 -18.36 -7.01
C ALA A 608 -30.90 -18.88 -5.67
N GLU A 609 -30.39 -20.01 -5.20
CA GLU A 609 -30.77 -20.64 -3.94
C GLU A 609 -29.70 -20.40 -2.83
N ALA A 610 -28.67 -19.58 -3.11
CA ALA A 610 -27.63 -19.29 -2.15
C ALA A 610 -28.17 -18.45 -0.98
N ARG A 611 -27.47 -18.52 0.14
CA ARG A 611 -27.62 -17.58 1.25
C ARG A 611 -26.47 -16.60 1.22
N ASP A 612 -26.75 -15.39 1.68
CA ASP A 612 -25.70 -14.41 1.88
C ASP A 612 -24.76 -14.86 3.00
N GLU A 613 -23.47 -14.97 2.71
CA GLU A 613 -22.44 -15.39 3.69
C GLU A 613 -22.25 -14.35 4.82
N LEU A 614 -22.67 -13.12 4.60
CA LEU A 614 -22.58 -12.04 5.61
C LEU A 614 -23.72 -12.13 6.64
N THR A 615 -24.93 -12.43 6.22
CA THR A 615 -26.13 -12.41 7.10
C THR A 615 -26.70 -13.80 7.38
N GLY A 616 -26.45 -14.76 6.50
CA GLY A 616 -27.12 -16.08 6.49
C GLY A 616 -28.52 -16.05 5.89
N ASP A 617 -29.00 -14.91 5.41
CA ASP A 617 -30.32 -14.76 4.86
C ASP A 617 -30.43 -15.28 3.41
N PRO A 618 -31.61 -15.75 2.97
CA PRO A 618 -31.84 -16.04 1.57
C PRO A 618 -31.86 -14.76 0.74
N LEU A 619 -31.66 -14.89 -0.57
CA LEU A 619 -31.75 -13.74 -1.48
C LEU A 619 -33.11 -13.04 -1.35
N PRO A 620 -33.15 -11.70 -1.34
CA PRO A 620 -34.37 -10.91 -1.23
C PRO A 620 -35.12 -10.84 -2.56
N TRP A 621 -35.78 -11.94 -2.93
CA TRP A 621 -36.57 -12.05 -4.16
C TRP A 621 -37.82 -11.17 -4.14
N GLY A 622 -37.99 -10.34 -5.18
CA GLY A 622 -39.26 -9.68 -5.46
C GLY A 622 -40.27 -10.58 -6.21
N GLY A 623 -41.53 -10.16 -6.25
CA GLY A 623 -42.56 -10.85 -7.04
C GLY A 623 -42.39 -10.73 -8.55
N ASP A 624 -41.43 -9.94 -9.02
CA ASP A 624 -41.13 -9.61 -10.42
C ASP A 624 -39.91 -10.36 -10.96
N ASP A 625 -39.47 -11.43 -10.30
CA ASP A 625 -38.30 -12.23 -10.66
C ASP A 625 -36.98 -11.45 -10.59
N GLN A 626 -36.90 -10.43 -9.72
CA GLN A 626 -35.71 -9.67 -9.43
C GLN A 626 -35.25 -9.93 -7.98
N VAL A 627 -33.95 -9.81 -7.73
CA VAL A 627 -33.37 -9.71 -6.38
C VAL A 627 -33.26 -8.22 -6.04
N TRP A 628 -33.98 -7.77 -5.02
CA TRP A 628 -34.03 -6.36 -4.65
C TRP A 628 -33.03 -6.03 -3.54
N LEU A 629 -32.05 -5.22 -3.90
CA LEU A 629 -30.99 -4.78 -3.00
C LEU A 629 -31.40 -3.48 -2.29
N ALA A 630 -31.39 -3.50 -0.97
CA ALA A 630 -31.61 -2.30 -0.16
C ALA A 630 -30.50 -1.25 -0.42
N PRO A 631 -30.71 0.02 -0.03
CA PRO A 631 -29.68 1.05 -0.10
C PRO A 631 -28.35 0.60 0.52
N PHE A 632 -27.26 0.73 -0.23
CA PHE A 632 -25.89 0.32 0.15
C PHE A 632 -25.72 -1.13 0.59
N ALA A 633 -26.66 -2.02 0.22
CA ALA A 633 -26.54 -3.45 0.52
C ALA A 633 -25.47 -4.12 -0.33
N VAL A 634 -24.78 -5.08 0.28
CA VAL A 634 -23.87 -6.00 -0.40
C VAL A 634 -24.19 -7.43 -0.01
N LEU A 635 -24.17 -8.34 -0.97
CA LEU A 635 -24.37 -9.78 -0.78
C LEU A 635 -23.10 -10.52 -1.19
N TRP A 636 -22.68 -11.51 -0.38
CA TRP A 636 -21.63 -12.48 -0.72
C TRP A 636 -22.25 -13.85 -0.89
N LEU A 637 -22.30 -14.35 -2.11
CA LEU A 637 -23.02 -15.54 -2.49
C LEU A 637 -22.06 -16.63 -2.97
N LEU A 638 -22.27 -17.87 -2.53
CA LEU A 638 -21.50 -19.01 -3.01
C LEU A 638 -22.41 -19.92 -3.86
N ALA A 639 -21.97 -20.24 -5.08
CA ALA A 639 -22.60 -21.30 -5.84
C ALA A 639 -22.27 -22.67 -5.22
N PRO A 640 -23.23 -23.59 -5.09
CA PRO A 640 -22.94 -24.93 -4.64
C PRO A 640 -21.93 -25.60 -5.57
N GLN A 641 -21.08 -26.46 -5.02
CA GLN A 641 -20.21 -27.28 -5.86
C GLN A 641 -21.05 -28.13 -6.83
N ALA A 642 -20.67 -28.10 -8.11
CA ALA A 642 -21.31 -28.89 -9.15
C ALA A 642 -21.03 -30.40 -8.96
#